data_372c52da2a3921dbb091a920b061bc64
#
_entry.id   372c52da2a3921dbb091a920b061bc64
#
_cell.length_a   1.000
_cell.length_b   1.000
_cell.length_c   1.000
_cell.angle_alpha   90.00
_cell.angle_beta   90.00
_cell.angle_gamma   90.00
#
_symmetry.space_group_name_H-M   'P 1'
#
loop_
_entity.id
_entity.type
_entity.pdbx_description
1 polymer ?
#
loop_
_entity_poly.entity_id
_entity_poly.type
_entity_poly.pdbx_seq_one_letter_code
_entity_poly.pdbx_strand_id
1 'polypeptide(L)'
;MEESFRTEDLLFMVKRLSLNMTAQLELNLKNKDMTGVQVYFLVYILRHHPQGTYLTELCREIGVSKSTLSALIKKLREKGYLHFHEDPDDVRKKKVLPTEKLLAEGDGFIRKADEMEKEICSVLNGRERAQFMDLEEKLLTQFVRMEQNEKKQTGGLFTVRKVLQQLGKYKRDTFLCIGLTALEVIMEILMPFVTAIIIDQGLEAGNLPVVYRYGALMVLMAFLSLAFGAFAGKNAASAASGLSANLREAIYANIQTFSFSNIDKFSVPGLVTRMTTDITNVQNAYMMVIRVAVRAPLNLIFSYAMCLIISPRLSLMFLIAVIFLVVVIGSIMVVTLKIFRQVFRRYDDLNASVQENVTAIRVVKAFVREDYENIKFSGASKMLYDLSVKAEGLLAFNNPAMMIAVYFCIISVSWFGAQFIVGGSLTTGDLTSLFSYIMALLMSLMMLSMVVVMISMSMASIRRISEVLNEKADLTDPEDPVMTVADGSIDFDHVNFSYKHGSGKNALSDIDLHIKSGETIGVIGGTGSGKSSLVNLICRLYDVDEGSVCVGGVDVRRYDTEVLRNQVSVVLQKNTLFSGTILDNLRWGNPEATEEECIEACKAACADEFIDRMPDGYETRIERGGSNVSGGQKQRLCIARALLKKPKVLILDDSTSAVDTATDASIRAAFASKIPGTTKIIIAQRVSSVESADRILVLDDGKIDAFDTHENLIKNNAIYQEIYNSQLEGSGDFDQPA
;
A
#
# COMPACT_ATOMS: atom_id res chain seq x y z
N MET A 1 39.82 -17.42 16.80
CA MET A 1 39.19 -16.08 16.91
C MET A 1 38.48 -15.87 15.58
N GLU A 2 37.17 -16.11 15.52
CA GLU A 2 36.34 -15.66 14.43
C GLU A 2 36.22 -14.15 14.54
N GLU A 3 36.95 -13.42 13.69
CA GLU A 3 36.70 -12.00 13.52
C GLU A 3 35.24 -11.84 13.05
N SER A 4 34.40 -11.23 13.88
CA SER A 4 33.03 -10.92 13.55
C SER A 4 33.03 -9.93 12.37
N PHE A 5 32.79 -10.40 11.17
CA PHE A 5 32.64 -9.60 9.97
C PHE A 5 31.45 -8.66 10.18
N ARG A 6 31.67 -7.36 10.30
CA ARG A 6 30.59 -6.38 10.43
C ARG A 6 30.00 -6.12 9.05
N THR A 7 28.68 -6.14 8.97
CA THR A 7 27.94 -5.89 7.69
C THR A 7 28.31 -4.54 7.09
N GLU A 8 28.58 -3.55 7.92
CA GLU A 8 29.01 -2.20 7.55
C GLU A 8 30.34 -2.19 6.80
N ASP A 9 31.31 -2.98 7.23
CA ASP A 9 32.64 -3.07 6.62
C ASP A 9 32.53 -3.70 5.22
N LEU A 10 31.67 -4.70 5.02
CA LEU A 10 31.43 -5.32 3.72
C LEU A 10 30.80 -4.32 2.75
N LEU A 11 29.74 -3.64 3.18
CA LEU A 11 29.04 -2.62 2.36
C LEU A 11 29.99 -1.49 1.97
N PHE A 12 30.80 -1.00 2.90
CA PHE A 12 31.79 0.05 2.67
C PHE A 12 32.85 -0.39 1.65
N MET A 13 33.41 -1.61 1.79
CA MET A 13 34.41 -2.15 0.88
C MET A 13 33.86 -2.33 -0.55
N VAL A 14 32.68 -2.92 -0.70
CA VAL A 14 32.04 -3.11 -2.00
C VAL A 14 31.73 -1.76 -2.67
N LYS A 15 31.20 -0.79 -1.90
CA LYS A 15 30.91 0.56 -2.40
C LYS A 15 32.20 1.29 -2.81
N ARG A 16 33.26 1.19 -2.01
CA ARG A 16 34.56 1.79 -2.30
C ARG A 16 35.22 1.19 -3.54
N LEU A 17 35.13 -0.12 -3.71
CA LEU A 17 35.61 -0.82 -4.90
C LEU A 17 34.89 -0.31 -6.15
N SER A 18 33.56 -0.29 -6.13
CA SER A 18 32.73 0.19 -7.23
C SER A 18 33.01 1.67 -7.60
N LEU A 19 33.15 2.54 -6.62
CA LEU A 19 33.49 3.96 -6.83
C LEU A 19 34.88 4.13 -7.45
N ASN A 20 35.88 3.40 -6.97
CA ASN A 20 37.25 3.47 -7.50
C ASN A 20 37.32 2.94 -8.92
N MET A 21 36.60 1.84 -9.25
CA MET A 21 36.54 1.32 -10.63
C MET A 21 35.88 2.34 -11.59
N THR A 22 34.80 2.99 -11.18
CA THR A 22 34.15 4.02 -12.02
C THR A 22 35.01 5.26 -12.18
N ALA A 23 35.74 5.70 -11.14
CA ALA A 23 36.67 6.82 -11.20
C ALA A 23 37.87 6.54 -12.13
N GLN A 24 38.40 5.32 -12.14
CA GLN A 24 39.47 4.94 -13.06
C GLN A 24 39.01 4.88 -14.52
N LEU A 25 37.77 4.43 -14.77
CA LEU A 25 37.17 4.51 -16.12
C LEU A 25 37.06 5.96 -16.61
N GLU A 26 36.72 6.90 -15.71
CA GLU A 26 36.64 8.33 -16.04
C GLU A 26 38.02 8.93 -16.34
N LEU A 27 39.03 8.60 -15.54
CA LEU A 27 40.42 9.08 -15.73
C LEU A 27 41.04 8.58 -17.06
N ASN A 28 40.76 7.35 -17.45
CA ASN A 28 41.29 6.75 -18.69
C ASN A 28 40.63 7.30 -19.97
N LEU A 29 39.53 8.07 -19.83
CA LEU A 29 38.76 8.62 -20.96
C LEU A 29 38.76 10.14 -21.03
N LYS A 30 39.81 10.81 -20.50
CA LYS A 30 39.98 12.26 -20.33
C LYS A 30 39.58 13.16 -21.50
N ASN A 31 39.34 12.64 -22.70
CA ASN A 31 39.02 13.44 -23.89
C ASN A 31 37.53 13.49 -24.25
N LYS A 32 36.60 12.92 -23.49
CA LYS A 32 35.19 12.75 -23.92
C LYS A 32 34.18 13.15 -22.84
N ASP A 33 34.23 14.19 -22.19
CA ASP A 33 33.19 14.78 -21.31
C ASP A 33 32.08 13.73 -20.83
N MET A 34 32.54 12.56 -20.41
CA MET A 34 31.69 11.43 -19.95
C MET A 34 32.12 10.97 -18.58
N THR A 35 31.14 10.67 -17.72
CA THR A 35 31.42 10.10 -16.40
C THR A 35 31.72 8.60 -16.49
N GLY A 36 32.50 8.07 -15.55
CA GLY A 36 32.84 6.64 -15.50
C GLY A 36 31.61 5.73 -15.51
N VAL A 37 30.51 6.13 -14.85
CA VAL A 37 29.21 5.42 -14.89
C VAL A 37 28.61 5.38 -16.29
N GLN A 38 28.72 6.47 -17.05
CA GLN A 38 28.24 6.53 -18.45
C GLN A 38 29.01 5.57 -19.34
N VAL A 39 30.32 5.54 -19.18
CA VAL A 39 31.20 4.64 -19.96
C VAL A 39 30.93 3.17 -19.60
N TYR A 40 30.87 2.85 -18.32
CA TYR A 40 30.52 1.49 -17.87
C TYR A 40 29.21 1.01 -18.50
N PHE A 41 28.20 1.87 -18.51
CA PHE A 41 26.90 1.55 -19.07
C PHE A 41 26.95 1.33 -20.60
N LEU A 42 27.74 2.13 -21.34
CA LEU A 42 27.92 1.95 -22.77
C LEU A 42 28.66 0.64 -23.09
N VAL A 43 29.71 0.32 -22.33
CA VAL A 43 30.45 -0.96 -22.46
C VAL A 43 29.52 -2.13 -22.14
N TYR A 44 28.69 -2.01 -21.12
CA TYR A 44 27.71 -3.05 -20.77
C TYR A 44 26.72 -3.31 -21.92
N ILE A 45 26.15 -2.25 -22.52
CA ILE A 45 25.23 -2.39 -23.67
C ILE A 45 25.95 -3.04 -24.86
N LEU A 46 27.17 -2.60 -25.18
CA LEU A 46 27.92 -3.16 -26.30
C LEU A 46 28.26 -4.64 -26.14
N ARG A 47 28.58 -5.08 -24.92
CA ARG A 47 28.94 -6.48 -24.64
C ARG A 47 27.71 -7.41 -24.54
N HIS A 48 26.66 -6.97 -23.87
CA HIS A 48 25.52 -7.82 -23.53
C HIS A 48 24.30 -7.61 -24.43
N HIS A 49 24.14 -6.40 -24.98
CA HIS A 49 22.96 -6.05 -25.76
C HIS A 49 23.28 -5.24 -27.03
N PRO A 50 24.17 -5.74 -27.92
CA PRO A 50 24.57 -4.99 -29.14
C PRO A 50 23.38 -4.75 -30.09
N GLN A 51 22.32 -5.55 -30.02
CA GLN A 51 21.07 -5.38 -30.77
C GLN A 51 19.98 -4.60 -30.02
N GLY A 52 20.38 -4.01 -28.88
CA GLY A 52 19.47 -3.27 -27.99
C GLY A 52 18.60 -4.16 -27.12
N THR A 53 18.06 -3.55 -26.04
CA THR A 53 17.23 -4.22 -25.04
C THR A 53 16.22 -3.25 -24.43
N TYR A 54 15.27 -3.77 -23.65
CA TYR A 54 14.25 -2.96 -23.00
C TYR A 54 14.74 -2.35 -21.69
N LEU A 55 14.28 -1.14 -21.39
CA LEU A 55 14.63 -0.43 -20.14
C LEU A 55 14.37 -1.27 -18.89
N THR A 56 13.28 -2.06 -18.89
CA THR A 56 12.90 -2.92 -17.76
C THR A 56 13.84 -4.11 -17.56
N GLU A 57 14.47 -4.61 -18.63
CA GLU A 57 15.48 -5.67 -18.57
C GLU A 57 16.78 -5.12 -18.00
N LEU A 58 17.23 -3.97 -18.51
CA LEU A 58 18.43 -3.28 -18.01
C LEU A 58 18.33 -2.94 -16.51
N CYS A 59 17.15 -2.47 -16.04
CA CYS A 59 16.94 -2.21 -14.61
C CYS A 59 17.14 -3.48 -13.75
N ARG A 60 16.66 -4.62 -14.24
CA ARG A 60 16.77 -5.90 -13.53
C ARG A 60 18.19 -6.43 -13.54
N GLU A 61 18.91 -6.30 -14.66
CA GLU A 61 20.27 -6.83 -14.83
C GLU A 61 21.31 -6.00 -14.09
N ILE A 62 21.20 -4.67 -14.14
CA ILE A 62 22.17 -3.75 -13.52
C ILE A 62 21.84 -3.46 -12.06
N GLY A 63 20.59 -3.78 -11.59
CA GLY A 63 20.18 -3.55 -10.22
C GLY A 63 19.92 -2.07 -9.84
N VAL A 64 19.70 -1.18 -10.84
CA VAL A 64 19.43 0.25 -10.59
C VAL A 64 17.95 0.59 -10.77
N SER A 65 17.50 1.66 -10.10
CA SER A 65 16.12 2.12 -10.20
C SER A 65 15.78 2.61 -11.61
N LYS A 66 14.51 2.45 -12.02
CA LYS A 66 14.03 2.91 -13.34
C LYS A 66 14.25 4.42 -13.55
N SER A 67 14.13 5.22 -12.50
CA SER A 67 14.35 6.67 -12.54
C SER A 67 15.83 7.00 -12.80
N THR A 68 16.74 6.34 -12.10
CA THR A 68 18.20 6.51 -12.25
C THR A 68 18.65 6.11 -13.66
N LEU A 69 18.18 4.96 -14.14
CA LEU A 69 18.53 4.47 -15.47
C LEU A 69 17.95 5.34 -16.58
N SER A 70 16.73 5.83 -16.44
CA SER A 70 16.11 6.77 -17.40
C SER A 70 16.87 8.08 -17.49
N ALA A 71 17.35 8.63 -16.37
CA ALA A 71 18.16 9.85 -16.36
C ALA A 71 19.53 9.63 -17.04
N LEU A 72 20.15 8.48 -16.81
CA LEU A 72 21.42 8.10 -17.44
C LEU A 72 21.26 7.96 -18.97
N ILE A 73 20.25 7.22 -19.40
CA ILE A 73 19.97 7.01 -20.84
C ILE A 73 19.60 8.34 -21.52
N LYS A 74 18.85 9.24 -20.84
CA LYS A 74 18.57 10.57 -21.37
C LYS A 74 19.83 11.34 -21.67
N LYS A 75 20.80 11.39 -20.75
CA LYS A 75 22.11 12.06 -20.95
C LYS A 75 22.93 11.42 -22.10
N LEU A 76 22.92 10.09 -22.20
CA LEU A 76 23.62 9.38 -23.27
C LEU A 76 22.98 9.58 -24.65
N ARG A 77 21.66 9.76 -24.69
CA ARG A 77 20.92 10.11 -25.90
C ARG A 77 21.21 11.53 -26.35
N GLU A 78 21.26 12.48 -25.42
CA GLU A 78 21.67 13.88 -25.70
C GLU A 78 23.08 13.96 -26.29
N LYS A 79 23.97 13.03 -25.87
CA LYS A 79 25.34 12.90 -26.42
C LYS A 79 25.40 12.08 -27.72
N GLY A 80 24.29 11.55 -28.20
CA GLY A 80 24.16 10.83 -29.46
C GLY A 80 24.68 9.40 -29.45
N TYR A 81 24.84 8.75 -28.29
CA TYR A 81 25.32 7.35 -28.20
C TYR A 81 24.21 6.31 -28.19
N LEU A 82 23.02 6.69 -27.72
CA LEU A 82 21.86 5.79 -27.64
C LEU A 82 20.65 6.44 -28.31
N HIS A 83 19.71 5.63 -28.79
CA HIS A 83 18.39 6.08 -29.21
C HIS A 83 17.31 5.11 -28.75
N PHE A 84 16.06 5.62 -28.72
CA PHE A 84 14.90 4.78 -28.43
C PHE A 84 14.24 4.35 -29.75
N HIS A 85 13.92 3.06 -29.84
CA HIS A 85 13.00 2.55 -30.84
C HIS A 85 11.69 2.19 -30.12
N GLU A 86 10.60 2.74 -30.59
CA GLU A 86 9.28 2.41 -30.05
C GLU A 86 8.81 1.10 -30.65
N ASP A 87 8.36 0.17 -29.81
CA ASP A 87 7.83 -1.10 -30.24
C ASP A 87 6.52 -0.85 -31.02
N PRO A 88 6.37 -1.32 -32.27
CA PRO A 88 5.16 -1.12 -33.07
C PRO A 88 3.89 -1.66 -32.40
N ASP A 89 4.02 -2.69 -31.54
CA ASP A 89 2.91 -3.33 -30.85
C ASP A 89 2.64 -2.76 -29.46
N ASP A 90 3.61 -1.99 -28.88
CA ASP A 90 3.44 -1.38 -27.55
C ASP A 90 4.33 -0.14 -27.39
N VAL A 91 3.78 1.04 -27.66
CA VAL A 91 4.45 2.36 -27.54
C VAL A 91 5.06 2.63 -26.16
N ARG A 92 4.65 1.89 -25.13
CA ARG A 92 5.22 1.99 -23.76
C ARG A 92 6.51 1.21 -23.59
N LYS A 93 6.81 0.28 -24.49
CA LYS A 93 8.06 -0.47 -24.50
C LYS A 93 9.07 0.24 -25.39
N LYS A 94 9.93 1.03 -24.76
CA LYS A 94 11.02 1.68 -25.45
C LYS A 94 12.24 0.77 -25.42
N LYS A 95 12.64 0.30 -26.59
CA LYS A 95 13.89 -0.44 -26.79
C LYS A 95 15.02 0.56 -26.86
N VAL A 96 16.05 0.39 -26.05
CA VAL A 96 17.28 1.18 -26.06
C VAL A 96 18.23 0.54 -27.05
N LEU A 97 18.62 1.28 -28.07
CA LEU A 97 19.50 0.81 -29.14
C LEU A 97 20.77 1.65 -29.18
N PRO A 98 21.94 1.04 -29.42
CA PRO A 98 23.17 1.76 -29.74
C PRO A 98 23.05 2.48 -31.08
N THR A 99 23.61 3.70 -31.17
CA THR A 99 23.70 4.44 -32.42
C THR A 99 24.92 3.99 -33.25
N GLU A 100 24.97 4.35 -34.54
CA GLU A 100 26.14 4.12 -35.39
C GLU A 100 27.41 4.75 -34.79
N LYS A 101 27.27 5.90 -34.11
CA LYS A 101 28.38 6.57 -33.40
C LYS A 101 28.91 5.67 -32.27
N LEU A 102 28.04 5.06 -31.47
CA LEU A 102 28.45 4.13 -30.41
C LEU A 102 29.11 2.88 -30.97
N LEU A 103 28.56 2.33 -32.04
CA LEU A 103 29.15 1.13 -32.69
C LEU A 103 30.53 1.43 -33.30
N ALA A 104 30.72 2.59 -33.93
CA ALA A 104 32.01 3.00 -34.50
C ALA A 104 33.08 3.27 -33.44
N GLU A 105 32.72 3.83 -32.28
CA GLU A 105 33.62 4.12 -31.17
C GLU A 105 33.74 2.97 -30.16
N GLY A 106 32.87 1.95 -30.28
CA GLY A 106 32.65 0.88 -29.32
C GLY A 106 33.89 0.03 -29.02
N ASP A 107 34.63 -0.34 -30.06
CA ASP A 107 35.88 -1.10 -29.89
C ASP A 107 36.91 -0.36 -29.06
N GLY A 108 36.93 0.98 -29.15
CA GLY A 108 37.76 1.83 -28.33
C GLY A 108 37.38 1.84 -26.85
N PHE A 109 36.08 1.85 -26.56
CA PHE A 109 35.59 1.78 -25.19
C PHE A 109 35.83 0.41 -24.55
N ILE A 110 35.54 -0.66 -25.29
CA ILE A 110 35.75 -2.05 -24.84
C ILE A 110 37.25 -2.28 -24.57
N ARG A 111 38.13 -1.92 -25.50
CA ARG A 111 39.58 -2.11 -25.33
C ARG A 111 40.11 -1.41 -24.09
N LYS A 112 39.72 -0.14 -23.85
CA LYS A 112 40.14 0.60 -22.66
C LYS A 112 39.61 0.01 -21.37
N ALA A 113 38.38 -0.51 -21.39
CA ALA A 113 37.82 -1.22 -20.25
C ALA A 113 38.59 -2.51 -19.97
N ASP A 114 38.97 -3.26 -21.00
CA ASP A 114 39.77 -4.50 -20.89
C ASP A 114 41.20 -4.23 -20.39
N GLU A 115 41.83 -3.16 -20.87
CA GLU A 115 43.16 -2.73 -20.42
C GLU A 115 43.12 -2.37 -18.92
N MET A 116 42.11 -1.59 -18.50
CA MET A 116 41.89 -1.24 -17.10
C MET A 116 41.59 -2.46 -16.23
N GLU A 117 40.75 -3.38 -16.70
CA GLU A 117 40.44 -4.61 -15.98
C GLU A 117 41.70 -5.47 -15.77
N LYS A 118 42.53 -5.60 -16.82
CA LYS A 118 43.83 -6.29 -16.73
C LYS A 118 44.76 -5.63 -15.74
N GLU A 119 44.83 -4.31 -15.71
CA GLU A 119 45.66 -3.54 -14.79
C GLU A 119 45.20 -3.69 -13.34
N ILE A 120 43.91 -3.49 -13.08
CA ILE A 120 43.31 -3.67 -11.74
C ILE A 120 43.50 -5.11 -11.23
N CYS A 121 43.26 -6.08 -12.09
CA CYS A 121 43.40 -7.50 -11.74
C CYS A 121 44.84 -8.02 -11.81
N SER A 122 45.83 -7.20 -12.17
CA SER A 122 47.23 -7.61 -12.27
C SER A 122 47.84 -8.03 -10.91
N VAL A 123 47.29 -7.49 -9.82
CA VAL A 123 47.69 -7.82 -8.45
C VAL A 123 47.19 -9.20 -7.97
N LEU A 124 46.27 -9.82 -8.72
CA LEU A 124 45.68 -11.11 -8.42
C LEU A 124 46.27 -12.19 -9.35
N ASN A 125 46.69 -13.32 -8.77
CA ASN A 125 47.05 -14.48 -9.58
C ASN A 125 45.79 -15.20 -10.14
N GLY A 126 45.97 -16.12 -11.10
CA GLY A 126 44.83 -16.79 -11.76
C GLY A 126 43.91 -17.55 -10.80
N ARG A 127 44.44 -18.08 -9.68
CA ARG A 127 43.65 -18.81 -8.67
C ARG A 127 42.85 -17.85 -7.81
N GLU A 128 43.41 -16.71 -7.44
CA GLU A 128 42.73 -15.65 -6.67
C GLU A 128 41.62 -15.00 -7.48
N ARG A 129 41.80 -14.78 -8.79
CA ARG A 129 40.74 -14.26 -9.68
C ARG A 129 39.56 -15.24 -9.73
N ALA A 130 39.86 -16.54 -9.92
CA ALA A 130 38.80 -17.56 -9.93
C ALA A 130 38.07 -17.66 -8.60
N GLN A 131 38.75 -17.52 -7.46
CA GLN A 131 38.15 -17.49 -6.14
C GLN A 131 37.29 -16.25 -5.94
N PHE A 132 37.75 -15.08 -6.41
CA PHE A 132 36.99 -13.83 -6.30
C PHE A 132 35.67 -13.92 -7.08
N MET A 133 35.70 -14.42 -8.32
CA MET A 133 34.49 -14.64 -9.13
C MET A 133 33.52 -15.63 -8.49
N ASP A 134 34.04 -16.74 -7.93
CA ASP A 134 33.21 -17.74 -7.22
C ASP A 134 32.55 -17.16 -5.97
N LEU A 135 33.26 -16.32 -5.23
CA LEU A 135 32.73 -15.65 -4.06
C LEU A 135 31.66 -14.61 -4.41
N GLU A 136 31.88 -13.83 -5.46
CA GLU A 136 30.91 -12.87 -5.99
C GLU A 136 29.62 -13.57 -6.46
N GLU A 137 29.74 -14.65 -7.23
CA GLU A 137 28.60 -15.45 -7.69
C GLU A 137 27.82 -16.06 -6.52
N LYS A 138 28.52 -16.55 -5.48
CA LYS A 138 27.89 -17.05 -4.26
C LYS A 138 27.11 -15.96 -3.52
N LEU A 139 27.66 -14.75 -3.42
CA LEU A 139 26.98 -13.63 -2.79
C LEU A 139 25.74 -13.20 -3.58
N LEU A 140 25.86 -13.07 -4.90
CA LEU A 140 24.73 -12.76 -5.79
C LEU A 140 23.64 -13.83 -5.71
N THR A 141 24.04 -15.11 -5.69
CA THR A 141 23.10 -16.24 -5.50
C THR A 141 22.40 -16.18 -4.16
N GLN A 142 23.12 -15.77 -3.10
CA GLN A 142 22.53 -15.61 -1.77
C GLN A 142 21.54 -14.44 -1.72
N PHE A 143 21.83 -13.31 -2.37
CA PHE A 143 20.87 -12.21 -2.48
C PHE A 143 19.59 -12.64 -3.20
N VAL A 144 19.70 -13.38 -4.31
CA VAL A 144 18.53 -13.95 -4.99
C VAL A 144 17.75 -14.91 -4.09
N ARG A 145 18.44 -15.73 -3.29
CA ARG A 145 17.80 -16.62 -2.29
C ARG A 145 17.13 -15.84 -1.17
N MET A 146 17.75 -14.76 -0.67
CA MET A 146 17.15 -13.90 0.35
C MET A 146 15.88 -13.23 -0.19
N GLU A 147 15.92 -12.68 -1.38
CA GLU A 147 14.75 -12.10 -2.07
C GLU A 147 13.65 -13.16 -2.33
N GLN A 148 14.04 -14.39 -2.70
CA GLN A 148 13.09 -15.51 -2.84
C GLN A 148 12.54 -15.97 -1.48
N ASN A 149 13.33 -15.94 -0.43
CA ASN A 149 12.88 -16.29 0.94
C ASN A 149 11.98 -15.21 1.53
N GLU A 150 12.26 -13.95 1.28
CA GLU A 150 11.36 -12.84 1.58
C GLU A 150 10.02 -12.97 0.83
N LYS A 151 10.08 -13.30 -0.47
CA LYS A 151 8.90 -13.66 -1.27
C LYS A 151 8.21 -14.96 -0.79
N LYS A 152 8.93 -15.90 -0.17
CA LYS A 152 8.36 -17.12 0.43
C LYS A 152 7.83 -16.89 1.84
N GLN A 153 8.43 -16.03 2.65
CA GLN A 153 7.89 -15.63 3.96
C GLN A 153 6.62 -14.79 3.83
N THR A 154 6.47 -14.02 2.76
CA THR A 154 5.19 -13.49 2.28
C THR A 154 4.34 -14.55 1.57
N GLY A 155 4.76 -15.84 1.60
CA GLY A 155 4.08 -16.97 0.97
C GLY A 155 2.66 -17.13 1.47
N GLY A 156 1.71 -17.29 0.53
CA GLY A 156 0.27 -17.20 0.73
C GLY A 156 -0.28 -17.95 1.95
N LEU A 157 0.37 -19.04 2.41
CA LEU A 157 -0.09 -19.83 3.55
C LEU A 157 0.12 -19.12 4.90
N PHE A 158 1.26 -18.42 5.08
CA PHE A 158 1.55 -17.64 6.28
C PHE A 158 0.63 -16.43 6.37
N THR A 159 0.42 -15.76 5.25
CA THR A 159 -0.47 -14.60 5.10
C THR A 159 -1.92 -14.98 5.45
N VAL A 160 -2.42 -16.10 4.91
CA VAL A 160 -3.77 -16.63 5.21
C VAL A 160 -3.89 -17.01 6.67
N ARG A 161 -2.89 -17.71 7.24
CA ARG A 161 -2.90 -18.13 8.65
C ARG A 161 -3.04 -16.93 9.60
N LYS A 162 -2.35 -15.82 9.33
CA LYS A 162 -2.41 -14.64 10.18
C LYS A 162 -3.78 -13.95 10.16
N VAL A 163 -4.41 -13.89 8.99
CA VAL A 163 -5.78 -13.38 8.84
C VAL A 163 -6.77 -14.32 9.57
N LEU A 164 -6.62 -15.64 9.44
CA LEU A 164 -7.47 -16.62 10.12
C LEU A 164 -7.26 -16.67 11.65
N GLN A 165 -6.10 -16.23 12.16
CA GLN A 165 -5.89 -16.07 13.60
C GLN A 165 -6.88 -15.07 14.22
N GLN A 166 -7.35 -14.09 13.45
CA GLN A 166 -8.32 -13.09 13.90
C GLN A 166 -9.75 -13.63 14.07
N LEU A 167 -10.00 -14.89 13.76
CA LEU A 167 -11.32 -15.53 14.01
C LEU A 167 -11.73 -15.50 15.48
N GLY A 168 -10.77 -15.57 16.42
CA GLY A 168 -11.03 -15.48 17.84
C GLY A 168 -12.16 -16.44 18.31
N LYS A 169 -13.20 -15.88 18.91
CA LYS A 169 -14.37 -16.62 19.41
C LYS A 169 -15.25 -17.24 18.31
N TYR A 170 -15.18 -16.74 17.08
CA TYR A 170 -16.00 -17.19 15.95
C TYR A 170 -15.52 -18.51 15.30
N LYS A 171 -14.42 -19.11 15.81
CA LYS A 171 -13.99 -20.47 15.41
C LYS A 171 -15.08 -21.50 15.63
N ARG A 172 -15.85 -21.39 16.73
CA ARG A 172 -16.98 -22.29 17.04
C ARG A 172 -18.04 -22.24 15.94
N ASP A 173 -18.43 -21.06 15.51
CA ASP A 173 -19.43 -20.86 14.45
C ASP A 173 -18.95 -21.44 13.12
N THR A 174 -17.65 -21.34 12.84
CA THR A 174 -17.02 -21.94 11.66
C THR A 174 -17.16 -23.46 11.66
N PHE A 175 -16.79 -24.12 12.77
CA PHE A 175 -16.90 -25.59 12.88
C PHE A 175 -18.35 -26.05 12.87
N LEU A 176 -19.28 -25.32 13.51
CA LEU A 176 -20.71 -25.58 13.46
C LEU A 176 -21.24 -25.45 12.02
N CYS A 177 -20.85 -24.43 11.28
CA CYS A 177 -21.22 -24.27 9.88
C CYS A 177 -20.78 -25.48 9.06
N ILE A 178 -19.50 -25.89 9.17
CA ILE A 178 -18.96 -27.04 8.44
C ILE A 178 -19.73 -28.32 8.77
N GLY A 179 -19.98 -28.61 10.05
CA GLY A 179 -20.71 -29.79 10.51
C GLY A 179 -22.16 -29.80 10.01
N LEU A 180 -22.86 -28.67 10.13
CA LEU A 180 -24.23 -28.53 9.65
C LEU A 180 -24.35 -28.66 8.13
N THR A 181 -23.40 -28.10 7.38
CA THR A 181 -23.32 -28.25 5.93
C THR A 181 -23.09 -29.72 5.53
N ALA A 182 -22.27 -30.45 6.26
CA ALA A 182 -22.06 -31.86 6.02
C ALA A 182 -23.35 -32.68 6.26
N LEU A 183 -24.13 -32.39 7.34
CA LEU A 183 -25.41 -33.00 7.59
C LEU A 183 -26.47 -32.65 6.53
N GLU A 184 -26.49 -31.39 6.07
CA GLU A 184 -27.35 -30.93 4.96
C GLU A 184 -27.09 -31.78 3.70
N VAL A 185 -25.79 -31.92 3.31
CA VAL A 185 -25.40 -32.72 2.14
C VAL A 185 -25.79 -34.18 2.27
N ILE A 186 -25.63 -34.80 3.46
CA ILE A 186 -26.04 -36.17 3.70
C ILE A 186 -27.55 -36.35 3.48
N MET A 187 -28.38 -35.43 4.00
CA MET A 187 -29.81 -35.47 3.79
C MET A 187 -30.17 -35.35 2.30
N GLU A 188 -29.56 -34.42 1.58
CA GLU A 188 -29.79 -34.24 0.15
C GLU A 188 -29.43 -35.47 -0.68
N ILE A 189 -28.32 -36.14 -0.36
CA ILE A 189 -27.86 -37.34 -1.10
C ILE A 189 -28.69 -38.57 -0.82
N LEU A 190 -29.28 -38.68 0.36
CA LEU A 190 -30.18 -39.78 0.69
C LEU A 190 -31.56 -39.65 0.02
N MET A 191 -32.00 -38.45 -0.39
CA MET A 191 -33.33 -38.27 -1.00
C MET A 191 -33.50 -39.05 -2.32
N PRO A 192 -32.58 -39.03 -3.30
CA PRO A 192 -32.74 -39.88 -4.50
C PRO A 192 -32.76 -41.37 -4.21
N PHE A 193 -32.01 -41.83 -3.19
CA PHE A 193 -32.06 -43.24 -2.77
C PHE A 193 -33.44 -43.64 -2.21
N VAL A 194 -34.06 -42.81 -1.37
CA VAL A 194 -35.40 -43.02 -0.89
C VAL A 194 -36.41 -42.95 -2.04
N THR A 195 -36.21 -42.09 -3.03
CA THR A 195 -37.02 -42.03 -4.25
C THR A 195 -36.99 -43.36 -5.02
N ALA A 196 -35.82 -44.01 -5.13
CA ALA A 196 -35.73 -45.34 -5.74
C ALA A 196 -36.61 -46.36 -5.02
N ILE A 197 -36.56 -46.39 -3.68
CA ILE A 197 -37.39 -47.30 -2.89
C ILE A 197 -38.88 -47.05 -3.14
N ILE A 198 -39.32 -45.80 -3.24
CA ILE A 198 -40.71 -45.45 -3.56
C ILE A 198 -41.11 -45.96 -4.94
N ILE A 199 -40.25 -45.88 -5.92
CA ILE A 199 -40.52 -46.34 -7.28
C ILE A 199 -40.61 -47.86 -7.30
N ASP A 200 -39.57 -48.56 -6.83
CA ASP A 200 -39.45 -50.01 -6.95
C ASP A 200 -40.45 -50.77 -6.04
N GLN A 201 -40.53 -50.41 -4.76
CA GLN A 201 -41.31 -51.13 -3.78
C GLN A 201 -42.73 -50.56 -3.58
N GLY A 202 -42.95 -49.31 -4.02
CA GLY A 202 -44.24 -48.62 -3.91
C GLY A 202 -45.02 -48.66 -5.22
N LEU A 203 -44.48 -48.04 -6.27
CA LEU A 203 -45.18 -47.84 -7.54
C LEU A 203 -45.21 -49.14 -8.36
N GLU A 204 -44.07 -49.77 -8.60
CA GLU A 204 -44.02 -51.03 -9.40
C GLU A 204 -44.71 -52.21 -8.67
N ALA A 205 -44.51 -52.28 -7.36
CA ALA A 205 -45.17 -53.32 -6.56
C ALA A 205 -46.63 -53.01 -6.22
N GLY A 206 -47.16 -51.84 -6.60
CA GLY A 206 -48.55 -51.44 -6.30
C GLY A 206 -48.86 -51.26 -4.79
N ASN A 207 -47.85 -50.99 -3.97
CA ASN A 207 -47.95 -50.95 -2.50
C ASN A 207 -48.07 -49.52 -1.98
N LEU A 208 -49.26 -48.95 -1.90
CA LEU A 208 -49.55 -47.62 -1.40
C LEU A 208 -48.97 -47.28 0.00
N PRO A 209 -49.11 -48.20 1.00
CA PRO A 209 -48.51 -48.02 2.33
C PRO A 209 -47.02 -47.70 2.31
N VAL A 210 -46.25 -48.31 1.41
CA VAL A 210 -44.81 -48.02 1.21
C VAL A 210 -44.61 -46.60 0.70
N VAL A 211 -45.42 -46.18 -0.28
CA VAL A 211 -45.37 -44.79 -0.83
C VAL A 211 -45.64 -43.77 0.28
N TYR A 212 -46.66 -43.96 1.11
CA TYR A 212 -46.95 -43.03 2.19
C TYR A 212 -45.85 -42.99 3.24
N ARG A 213 -45.29 -44.15 3.63
CA ARG A 213 -44.23 -44.23 4.64
C ARG A 213 -42.96 -43.56 4.20
N TYR A 214 -42.45 -43.85 3.01
CA TYR A 214 -41.21 -43.27 2.49
C TYR A 214 -41.44 -41.85 1.98
N GLY A 215 -42.64 -41.49 1.51
CA GLY A 215 -43.01 -40.12 1.20
C GLY A 215 -42.97 -39.22 2.45
N ALA A 216 -43.52 -39.68 3.57
CA ALA A 216 -43.43 -38.98 4.85
C ALA A 216 -41.97 -38.84 5.32
N LEU A 217 -41.14 -39.88 5.12
CA LEU A 217 -39.71 -39.84 5.43
C LEU A 217 -39.00 -38.79 4.58
N MET A 218 -39.27 -38.68 3.27
CA MET A 218 -38.72 -37.67 2.38
C MET A 218 -39.07 -36.24 2.83
N VAL A 219 -40.34 -36.03 3.22
CA VAL A 219 -40.79 -34.74 3.76
C VAL A 219 -40.00 -34.37 5.04
N LEU A 220 -39.84 -35.35 5.96
CA LEU A 220 -39.02 -35.14 7.15
C LEU A 220 -37.57 -34.80 6.82
N MET A 221 -36.97 -35.55 5.87
CA MET A 221 -35.58 -35.29 5.43
C MET A 221 -35.44 -33.91 4.78
N ALA A 222 -36.43 -33.46 3.99
CA ALA A 222 -36.44 -32.13 3.40
C ALA A 222 -36.49 -31.03 4.48
N PHE A 223 -37.33 -31.21 5.52
CA PHE A 223 -37.34 -30.27 6.65
C PHE A 223 -36.05 -30.27 7.45
N LEU A 224 -35.43 -31.42 7.67
CA LEU A 224 -34.12 -31.51 8.33
C LEU A 224 -33.02 -30.83 7.49
N SER A 225 -32.97 -31.07 6.18
CA SER A 225 -32.05 -30.42 5.26
C SER A 225 -32.22 -28.91 5.30
N LEU A 226 -33.46 -28.41 5.23
CA LEU A 226 -33.78 -26.99 5.35
C LEU A 226 -33.27 -26.41 6.68
N ALA A 227 -33.53 -27.11 7.79
CA ALA A 227 -33.08 -26.67 9.11
C ALA A 227 -31.54 -26.61 9.19
N PHE A 228 -30.85 -27.66 8.76
CA PHE A 228 -29.37 -27.69 8.74
C PHE A 228 -28.80 -26.61 7.84
N GLY A 229 -29.35 -26.38 6.64
CA GLY A 229 -28.94 -25.33 5.73
C GLY A 229 -29.18 -23.93 6.29
N ALA A 230 -30.31 -23.67 6.95
CA ALA A 230 -30.60 -22.39 7.59
C ALA A 230 -29.61 -22.07 8.73
N PHE A 231 -29.42 -23.08 9.63
CA PHE A 231 -28.48 -22.93 10.74
C PHE A 231 -27.01 -22.83 10.24
N ALA A 232 -26.63 -23.60 9.22
CA ALA A 232 -25.31 -23.45 8.57
C ALA A 232 -25.11 -22.04 7.99
N GLY A 233 -26.13 -21.51 7.31
CA GLY A 233 -26.10 -20.14 6.77
C GLY A 233 -25.98 -19.08 7.85
N LYS A 234 -26.71 -19.20 8.95
CA LYS A 234 -26.61 -18.28 10.10
C LYS A 234 -25.20 -18.30 10.72
N ASN A 235 -24.66 -19.50 10.98
CA ASN A 235 -23.29 -19.61 11.53
C ASN A 235 -22.21 -19.12 10.54
N ALA A 236 -22.40 -19.35 9.24
CA ALA A 236 -21.51 -18.83 8.21
C ALA A 236 -21.48 -17.30 8.21
N ALA A 237 -22.65 -16.66 8.27
CA ALA A 237 -22.77 -15.22 8.34
C ALA A 237 -22.15 -14.65 9.62
N SER A 238 -22.40 -15.29 10.78
CA SER A 238 -21.79 -14.91 12.06
C SER A 238 -20.26 -15.02 12.01
N ALA A 239 -19.72 -16.13 11.52
CA ALA A 239 -18.28 -16.36 11.42
C ALA A 239 -17.59 -15.37 10.47
N ALA A 240 -18.17 -15.12 9.29
CA ALA A 240 -17.60 -14.22 8.30
C ALA A 240 -17.68 -12.75 8.75
N SER A 241 -18.80 -12.31 9.29
CA SER A 241 -18.96 -10.95 9.83
C SER A 241 -18.09 -10.73 11.07
N GLY A 242 -17.97 -11.74 11.93
CA GLY A 242 -17.11 -11.71 13.10
C GLY A 242 -15.63 -11.61 12.75
N LEU A 243 -15.16 -12.37 11.76
CA LEU A 243 -13.81 -12.23 11.20
C LEU A 243 -13.56 -10.81 10.69
N SER A 244 -14.52 -10.28 9.93
CA SER A 244 -14.44 -8.92 9.36
C SER A 244 -14.38 -7.84 10.46
N ALA A 245 -15.17 -7.97 11.54
CA ALA A 245 -15.15 -7.05 12.68
C ALA A 245 -13.78 -7.08 13.39
N ASN A 246 -13.30 -8.27 13.73
CA ASN A 246 -12.01 -8.44 14.39
C ASN A 246 -10.84 -7.93 13.54
N LEU A 247 -10.91 -8.12 12.20
CA LEU A 247 -9.89 -7.58 11.29
C LEU A 247 -9.88 -6.06 11.27
N ARG A 248 -11.07 -5.41 11.26
CA ARG A 248 -11.14 -3.94 11.34
C ARG A 248 -10.56 -3.43 12.63
N GLU A 249 -10.92 -4.04 13.75
CA GLU A 249 -10.42 -3.69 15.07
C GLU A 249 -8.89 -3.84 15.14
N ALA A 250 -8.35 -5.00 14.71
CA ALA A 250 -6.92 -5.27 14.73
C ALA A 250 -6.12 -4.31 13.82
N ILE A 251 -6.63 -4.03 12.61
CA ILE A 251 -5.98 -3.09 11.69
C ILE A 251 -6.03 -1.68 12.26
N TYR A 252 -7.18 -1.24 12.78
CA TYR A 252 -7.33 0.09 13.36
C TYR A 252 -6.42 0.28 14.56
N ALA A 253 -6.39 -0.68 15.49
CA ALA A 253 -5.48 -0.65 16.64
C ALA A 253 -4.01 -0.56 16.20
N ASN A 254 -3.61 -1.33 15.17
CA ASN A 254 -2.24 -1.28 14.67
C ASN A 254 -1.91 0.08 13.99
N ILE A 255 -2.86 0.65 13.22
CA ILE A 255 -2.68 1.98 12.62
C ILE A 255 -2.46 3.07 13.67
N GLN A 256 -3.11 2.97 14.85
CA GLN A 256 -2.90 3.93 15.94
C GLN A 256 -1.48 3.91 16.52
N THR A 257 -0.75 2.80 16.35
CA THR A 257 0.66 2.69 16.78
C THR A 257 1.65 3.18 15.72
N PHE A 258 1.22 3.44 14.48
CA PHE A 258 2.10 3.78 13.38
C PHE A 258 2.80 5.12 13.58
N SER A 259 4.06 5.17 13.19
CA SER A 259 4.81 6.41 12.98
C SER A 259 4.43 7.08 11.65
N PHE A 260 4.88 8.29 11.43
CA PHE A 260 4.64 9.00 10.17
C PHE A 260 5.26 8.28 8.97
N SER A 261 6.44 7.69 9.11
CA SER A 261 7.09 6.87 8.08
C SER A 261 6.21 5.69 7.64
N ASN A 262 5.55 4.99 8.59
CA ASN A 262 4.62 3.91 8.27
C ASN A 262 3.39 4.44 7.51
N ILE A 263 2.84 5.61 7.92
CA ILE A 263 1.69 6.22 7.24
C ILE A 263 2.06 6.65 5.82
N ASP A 264 3.24 7.23 5.61
CA ASP A 264 3.74 7.61 4.29
C ASP A 264 3.93 6.39 3.37
N LYS A 265 4.40 5.27 3.92
CA LYS A 265 4.57 4.00 3.21
C LYS A 265 3.25 3.46 2.65
N PHE A 266 2.17 3.48 3.46
CA PHE A 266 0.88 2.90 3.08
C PHE A 266 -0.08 3.87 2.40
N SER A 267 0.09 5.16 2.56
CA SER A 267 -0.83 6.25 2.23
C SER A 267 -2.21 6.14 2.92
N VAL A 268 -2.80 7.28 3.27
CA VAL A 268 -4.12 7.30 3.94
C VAL A 268 -5.23 6.66 3.09
N PRO A 269 -5.37 6.96 1.77
CA PRO A 269 -6.37 6.29 0.94
C PRO A 269 -6.15 4.78 0.85
N GLY A 270 -4.89 4.33 0.83
CA GLY A 270 -4.53 2.91 0.83
C GLY A 270 -4.96 2.19 2.11
N LEU A 271 -4.79 2.80 3.28
CA LEU A 271 -5.26 2.26 4.56
C LEU A 271 -6.79 2.17 4.63
N VAL A 272 -7.49 3.21 4.16
CA VAL A 272 -8.96 3.21 4.09
C VAL A 272 -9.47 2.07 3.21
N THR A 273 -8.89 1.87 2.02
CA THR A 273 -9.26 0.77 1.12
C THR A 273 -9.08 -0.59 1.77
N ARG A 274 -8.00 -0.78 2.54
CA ARG A 274 -7.74 -2.03 3.28
C ARG A 274 -8.77 -2.30 4.37
N MET A 275 -9.20 -1.25 5.08
CA MET A 275 -10.22 -1.35 6.14
C MET A 275 -11.65 -1.55 5.62
N THR A 276 -11.93 -1.18 4.37
CA THR A 276 -13.25 -1.25 3.76
C THR A 276 -13.34 -2.38 2.74
N THR A 277 -12.88 -2.11 1.52
CA THR A 277 -13.03 -3.01 0.36
C THR A 277 -12.30 -4.34 0.55
N ASP A 278 -11.04 -4.31 1.02
CA ASP A 278 -10.25 -5.54 1.17
C ASP A 278 -10.82 -6.46 2.24
N ILE A 279 -11.27 -5.92 3.37
CA ILE A 279 -11.91 -6.73 4.42
C ILE A 279 -13.23 -7.33 3.91
N THR A 280 -14.02 -6.57 3.15
CA THR A 280 -15.27 -7.08 2.56
C THR A 280 -15.00 -8.23 1.58
N ASN A 281 -13.96 -8.12 0.75
CA ASN A 281 -13.54 -9.19 -0.15
C ASN A 281 -13.12 -10.45 0.63
N VAL A 282 -12.37 -10.30 1.72
CA VAL A 282 -11.98 -11.42 2.60
C VAL A 282 -13.18 -12.03 3.29
N GLN A 283 -14.12 -11.23 3.79
CA GLN A 283 -15.37 -11.68 4.40
C GLN A 283 -16.18 -12.58 3.45
N ASN A 284 -16.38 -12.10 2.20
CA ASN A 284 -17.15 -12.83 1.19
C ASN A 284 -16.46 -14.14 0.78
N ALA A 285 -15.13 -14.08 0.57
CA ALA A 285 -14.35 -15.28 0.27
C ALA A 285 -14.39 -16.29 1.41
N TYR A 286 -14.26 -15.84 2.65
CA TYR A 286 -14.32 -16.69 3.82
C TYR A 286 -15.68 -17.39 3.95
N MET A 287 -16.79 -16.64 3.79
CA MET A 287 -18.13 -17.20 3.80
C MET A 287 -18.31 -18.27 2.71
N MET A 288 -17.81 -18.01 1.50
CA MET A 288 -17.85 -19.01 0.41
C MET A 288 -16.99 -20.24 0.73
N VAL A 289 -15.82 -20.06 1.31
CA VAL A 289 -14.94 -21.19 1.66
C VAL A 289 -15.59 -22.09 2.70
N ILE A 290 -16.12 -21.56 3.80
CA ILE A 290 -16.67 -22.39 4.88
C ILE A 290 -18.00 -23.06 4.52
N ARG A 291 -18.70 -22.57 3.48
CA ARG A 291 -20.00 -23.13 3.04
C ARG A 291 -19.86 -23.88 1.72
N VAL A 292 -19.46 -23.20 0.64
CA VAL A 292 -19.48 -23.79 -0.71
C VAL A 292 -18.29 -24.71 -0.95
N ALA A 293 -17.07 -24.32 -0.49
CA ALA A 293 -15.89 -25.16 -0.65
C ALA A 293 -15.93 -26.43 0.22
N VAL A 294 -16.78 -26.47 1.26
CA VAL A 294 -17.04 -27.69 2.03
C VAL A 294 -18.14 -28.52 1.37
N ARG A 295 -19.24 -27.90 0.96
CA ARG A 295 -20.38 -28.56 0.34
C ARG A 295 -20.03 -29.27 -0.97
N ALA A 296 -19.31 -28.60 -1.87
CA ALA A 296 -19.03 -29.11 -3.21
C ALA A 296 -18.19 -30.42 -3.21
N PRO A 297 -17.05 -30.53 -2.50
CA PRO A 297 -16.33 -31.81 -2.40
C PRO A 297 -17.11 -32.91 -1.71
N LEU A 298 -17.86 -32.60 -0.62
CA LEU A 298 -18.68 -33.61 0.08
C LEU A 298 -19.78 -34.15 -0.84
N ASN A 299 -20.47 -33.26 -1.55
CA ASN A 299 -21.50 -33.66 -2.49
C ASN A 299 -20.92 -34.51 -3.64
N LEU A 300 -19.75 -34.15 -4.18
CA LEU A 300 -19.05 -34.92 -5.20
C LEU A 300 -18.66 -36.31 -4.69
N ILE A 301 -18.05 -36.42 -3.52
CA ILE A 301 -17.59 -37.69 -2.93
C ILE A 301 -18.78 -38.59 -2.63
N PHE A 302 -19.82 -38.09 -1.93
CA PHE A 302 -20.95 -38.90 -1.52
C PHE A 302 -21.84 -39.27 -2.70
N SER A 303 -22.08 -38.37 -3.69
CA SER A 303 -22.85 -38.75 -4.89
C SER A 303 -22.13 -39.81 -5.70
N TYR A 304 -20.77 -39.71 -5.85
CA TYR A 304 -20.02 -40.77 -6.51
C TYR A 304 -20.00 -42.07 -5.75
N ALA A 305 -19.91 -42.06 -4.42
CA ALA A 305 -20.02 -43.24 -3.59
C ALA A 305 -21.40 -43.95 -3.75
N MET A 306 -22.50 -43.17 -3.81
CA MET A 306 -23.81 -43.72 -4.07
C MET A 306 -23.94 -44.34 -5.46
N CYS A 307 -23.36 -43.72 -6.48
CA CYS A 307 -23.28 -44.29 -7.83
C CYS A 307 -22.52 -45.64 -7.85
N LEU A 308 -21.41 -45.75 -7.08
CA LEU A 308 -20.67 -47.01 -6.93
C LEU A 308 -21.46 -48.10 -6.24
N ILE A 309 -22.27 -47.76 -5.23
CA ILE A 309 -23.12 -48.71 -4.50
C ILE A 309 -24.24 -49.25 -5.40
N ILE A 310 -24.85 -48.38 -6.23
CA ILE A 310 -25.93 -48.76 -7.13
C ILE A 310 -25.41 -49.58 -8.29
N SER A 311 -24.44 -49.11 -9.01
CA SER A 311 -23.87 -49.80 -10.17
C SER A 311 -22.42 -49.45 -10.42
N PRO A 312 -21.46 -50.32 -10.02
CA PRO A 312 -20.01 -50.07 -10.27
C PRO A 312 -19.65 -49.92 -11.77
N ARG A 313 -20.42 -50.58 -12.64
CA ARG A 313 -20.15 -50.50 -14.10
C ARG A 313 -20.56 -49.16 -14.68
N LEU A 314 -21.73 -48.61 -14.28
CA LEU A 314 -22.17 -47.29 -14.75
C LEU A 314 -21.39 -46.17 -14.11
N SER A 315 -20.93 -46.33 -12.86
CA SER A 315 -20.11 -45.29 -12.17
C SER A 315 -18.76 -45.03 -12.85
N LEU A 316 -18.21 -45.99 -13.60
CA LEU A 316 -17.00 -45.75 -14.40
C LEU A 316 -17.21 -44.69 -15.47
N MET A 317 -18.40 -44.60 -16.07
CA MET A 317 -18.74 -43.59 -17.07
C MET A 317 -18.76 -42.19 -16.43
N PHE A 318 -19.29 -42.13 -15.17
CA PHE A 318 -19.28 -40.85 -14.43
C PHE A 318 -17.88 -40.41 -14.08
N LEU A 319 -17.01 -41.35 -13.74
CA LEU A 319 -15.60 -41.05 -13.48
C LEU A 319 -14.92 -40.46 -14.72
N ILE A 320 -15.18 -41.03 -15.91
CA ILE A 320 -14.65 -40.47 -17.18
C ILE A 320 -15.16 -39.05 -17.42
N ALA A 321 -16.45 -38.80 -17.22
CA ALA A 321 -17.07 -37.49 -17.37
C ALA A 321 -16.50 -36.45 -16.35
N VAL A 322 -16.31 -36.88 -15.09
CA VAL A 322 -15.68 -36.04 -14.06
C VAL A 322 -14.24 -35.70 -14.41
N ILE A 323 -13.43 -36.69 -14.83
CA ILE A 323 -12.04 -36.46 -15.26
C ILE A 323 -11.99 -35.51 -16.46
N PHE A 324 -12.86 -35.73 -17.47
CA PHE A 324 -12.97 -34.84 -18.62
C PHE A 324 -13.26 -33.40 -18.18
N LEU A 325 -14.24 -33.19 -17.30
CA LEU A 325 -14.57 -31.83 -16.81
C LEU A 325 -13.46 -31.24 -15.96
N VAL A 326 -12.80 -32.00 -15.10
CA VAL A 326 -11.66 -31.50 -14.29
C VAL A 326 -10.54 -31.01 -15.21
N VAL A 327 -10.23 -31.75 -16.27
CA VAL A 327 -9.20 -31.37 -17.25
C VAL A 327 -9.63 -30.12 -18.03
N VAL A 328 -10.86 -30.09 -18.55
CA VAL A 328 -11.34 -28.96 -19.35
C VAL A 328 -11.46 -27.70 -18.50
N ILE A 329 -12.17 -27.77 -17.37
CA ILE A 329 -12.37 -26.63 -16.46
C ILE A 329 -11.02 -26.15 -15.90
N GLY A 330 -10.16 -27.10 -15.50
CA GLY A 330 -8.81 -26.79 -15.01
C GLY A 330 -7.97 -26.06 -16.05
N SER A 331 -7.99 -26.50 -17.32
CA SER A 331 -7.29 -25.85 -18.42
C SER A 331 -7.82 -24.43 -18.68
N ILE A 332 -9.14 -24.26 -18.77
CA ILE A 332 -9.77 -22.96 -18.91
C ILE A 332 -9.36 -22.05 -17.74
N MET A 333 -9.39 -22.54 -16.52
CA MET A 333 -9.06 -21.78 -15.32
C MET A 333 -7.62 -21.28 -15.33
N VAL A 334 -6.64 -22.15 -15.66
CA VAL A 334 -5.20 -21.76 -15.71
C VAL A 334 -4.96 -20.64 -16.72
N VAL A 335 -5.61 -20.69 -17.88
CA VAL A 335 -5.48 -19.65 -18.92
C VAL A 335 -6.19 -18.37 -18.47
N THR A 336 -7.42 -18.48 -18.02
CA THR A 336 -8.26 -17.35 -17.61
C THR A 336 -7.66 -16.56 -16.43
N LEU A 337 -7.10 -17.23 -15.44
CA LEU A 337 -6.43 -16.56 -14.31
C LEU A 337 -5.22 -15.70 -14.76
N LYS A 338 -4.50 -16.11 -15.82
CA LYS A 338 -3.42 -15.27 -16.38
C LYS A 338 -3.96 -14.02 -17.05
N ILE A 339 -5.09 -14.14 -17.76
CA ILE A 339 -5.75 -12.99 -18.42
C ILE A 339 -6.36 -12.05 -17.37
N PHE A 340 -7.02 -12.56 -16.33
CA PHE A 340 -7.58 -11.74 -15.25
C PHE A 340 -6.52 -10.89 -14.54
N ARG A 341 -5.30 -11.38 -14.35
CA ARG A 341 -4.21 -10.55 -13.81
C ARG A 341 -3.90 -9.34 -14.69
N GLN A 342 -4.06 -9.45 -15.99
CA GLN A 342 -3.89 -8.33 -16.93
C GLN A 342 -5.11 -7.40 -16.87
N VAL A 343 -6.32 -7.97 -16.82
CA VAL A 343 -7.59 -7.21 -16.65
C VAL A 343 -7.51 -6.32 -15.41
N PHE A 344 -7.09 -6.85 -14.24
CA PHE A 344 -6.97 -6.07 -13.02
C PHE A 344 -5.96 -4.93 -13.14
N ARG A 345 -4.80 -5.14 -13.78
CA ARG A 345 -3.84 -4.07 -14.03
C ARG A 345 -4.42 -2.96 -14.89
N ARG A 346 -5.17 -3.32 -15.94
CA ARG A 346 -5.83 -2.32 -16.81
C ARG A 346 -6.98 -1.61 -16.11
N TYR A 347 -7.64 -2.30 -15.21
CA TYR A 347 -8.67 -1.69 -14.35
C TYR A 347 -8.06 -0.64 -13.40
N ASP A 348 -6.89 -0.94 -12.82
CA ASP A 348 -6.14 0.01 -12.00
C ASP A 348 -5.68 1.22 -12.83
N ASP A 349 -5.17 1.01 -14.06
CA ASP A 349 -4.78 2.08 -14.99
C ASP A 349 -5.99 2.99 -15.33
N LEU A 350 -7.15 2.39 -15.58
CA LEU A 350 -8.40 3.12 -15.86
C LEU A 350 -8.84 3.95 -14.65
N ASN A 351 -8.86 3.34 -13.46
CA ASN A 351 -9.24 4.04 -12.23
C ASN A 351 -8.30 5.21 -11.93
N ALA A 352 -6.98 5.04 -12.11
CA ALA A 352 -6.01 6.12 -11.95
C ALA A 352 -6.28 7.28 -12.92
N SER A 353 -6.61 6.98 -14.19
CA SER A 353 -6.97 8.00 -15.19
C SER A 353 -8.24 8.75 -14.83
N VAL A 354 -9.28 8.04 -14.35
CA VAL A 354 -10.53 8.65 -13.88
C VAL A 354 -10.29 9.54 -12.67
N GLN A 355 -9.54 9.05 -11.68
CA GLN A 355 -9.24 9.80 -10.47
C GLN A 355 -8.44 11.07 -10.78
N GLU A 356 -7.44 10.98 -11.68
CA GLU A 356 -6.67 12.14 -12.16
C GLU A 356 -7.60 13.19 -12.79
N ASN A 357 -8.46 12.77 -13.73
CA ASN A 357 -9.39 13.65 -14.45
C ASN A 357 -10.38 14.31 -13.48
N VAL A 358 -11.03 13.53 -12.61
CA VAL A 358 -12.03 14.06 -11.66
C VAL A 358 -11.38 15.02 -10.67
N THR A 359 -10.18 14.73 -10.17
CA THR A 359 -9.45 15.62 -9.27
C THR A 359 -9.08 16.93 -9.97
N ALA A 360 -8.67 16.86 -11.24
CA ALA A 360 -8.25 18.00 -12.05
C ALA A 360 -9.37 18.55 -12.95
N ILE A 361 -10.64 18.23 -12.71
CA ILE A 361 -11.76 18.55 -13.62
C ILE A 361 -11.87 20.05 -13.93
N ARG A 362 -11.56 20.91 -12.95
CA ARG A 362 -11.54 22.36 -13.14
C ARG A 362 -10.48 22.78 -14.17
N VAL A 363 -9.33 22.12 -14.17
CA VAL A 363 -8.24 22.38 -15.14
C VAL A 363 -8.68 21.90 -16.51
N VAL A 364 -9.24 20.69 -16.62
CA VAL A 364 -9.77 20.15 -17.89
C VAL A 364 -10.79 21.13 -18.50
N LYS A 365 -11.72 21.64 -17.69
CA LYS A 365 -12.72 22.62 -18.10
C LYS A 365 -12.13 23.98 -18.48
N ALA A 366 -11.18 24.49 -17.68
CA ALA A 366 -10.55 25.78 -17.93
C ALA A 366 -9.72 25.80 -19.23
N PHE A 367 -9.12 24.66 -19.59
CA PHE A 367 -8.32 24.53 -20.81
C PHE A 367 -9.07 23.90 -22.01
N VAL A 368 -10.38 23.64 -21.87
CA VAL A 368 -11.25 23.05 -22.91
C VAL A 368 -10.62 21.76 -23.48
N ARG A 369 -10.26 20.82 -22.59
CA ARG A 369 -9.57 19.57 -22.96
C ARG A 369 -10.43 18.31 -22.79
N GLU A 370 -11.75 18.45 -22.75
CA GLU A 370 -12.70 17.36 -22.58
C GLU A 370 -12.54 16.29 -23.66
N ASP A 371 -12.38 16.69 -24.92
CA ASP A 371 -12.25 15.75 -26.04
C ASP A 371 -10.97 14.92 -25.94
N TYR A 372 -9.86 15.55 -25.52
CA TYR A 372 -8.60 14.83 -25.29
C TYR A 372 -8.74 13.79 -24.19
N GLU A 373 -9.35 14.17 -23.07
CA GLU A 373 -9.58 13.25 -21.95
C GLU A 373 -10.57 12.13 -22.31
N ASN A 374 -11.60 12.42 -23.11
CA ASN A 374 -12.53 11.42 -23.63
C ASN A 374 -11.83 10.38 -24.52
N ILE A 375 -10.92 10.80 -25.40
CA ILE A 375 -10.13 9.89 -26.24
C ILE A 375 -9.20 9.03 -25.36
N LYS A 376 -8.51 9.63 -24.39
CA LYS A 376 -7.63 8.92 -23.43
C LYS A 376 -8.41 7.86 -22.65
N PHE A 377 -9.57 8.22 -22.10
CA PHE A 377 -10.47 7.32 -21.38
C PHE A 377 -11.00 6.20 -22.28
N SER A 378 -11.49 6.53 -23.48
CA SER A 378 -12.01 5.55 -24.43
C SER A 378 -10.94 4.53 -24.84
N GLY A 379 -9.70 4.96 -25.02
CA GLY A 379 -8.57 4.07 -25.31
C GLY A 379 -8.29 3.09 -24.15
N ALA A 380 -8.26 3.57 -22.91
CA ALA A 380 -8.06 2.74 -21.71
C ALA A 380 -9.24 1.77 -21.51
N SER A 381 -10.48 2.26 -21.68
CA SER A 381 -11.70 1.47 -21.59
C SER A 381 -11.76 0.36 -22.65
N LYS A 382 -11.36 0.66 -23.90
CA LYS A 382 -11.31 -0.33 -24.97
C LYS A 382 -10.31 -1.45 -24.69
N MET A 383 -9.11 -1.12 -24.19
CA MET A 383 -8.12 -2.14 -23.82
C MET A 383 -8.64 -3.05 -22.69
N LEU A 384 -9.35 -2.48 -21.72
CA LEU A 384 -9.98 -3.25 -20.65
C LEU A 384 -11.10 -4.14 -21.21
N TYR A 385 -11.95 -3.61 -22.10
CA TYR A 385 -13.01 -4.35 -22.77
C TYR A 385 -12.46 -5.56 -23.54
N ASP A 386 -11.43 -5.37 -24.38
CA ASP A 386 -10.87 -6.45 -25.20
C ASP A 386 -10.30 -7.61 -24.35
N LEU A 387 -9.65 -7.28 -23.22
CA LEU A 387 -9.15 -8.30 -22.30
C LEU A 387 -10.28 -8.97 -21.51
N SER A 388 -11.30 -8.22 -21.10
CA SER A 388 -12.47 -8.76 -20.39
C SER A 388 -13.26 -9.71 -21.28
N VAL A 389 -13.50 -9.35 -22.54
CA VAL A 389 -14.17 -10.21 -23.53
C VAL A 389 -13.38 -11.51 -23.75
N LYS A 390 -12.05 -11.46 -23.79
CA LYS A 390 -11.21 -12.67 -23.90
C LYS A 390 -11.33 -13.55 -22.67
N ALA A 391 -11.32 -12.97 -21.46
CA ALA A 391 -11.43 -13.71 -20.20
C ALA A 391 -12.83 -14.35 -20.05
N GLU A 392 -13.88 -13.55 -20.22
CA GLU A 392 -15.27 -13.98 -20.11
C GLU A 392 -15.65 -14.96 -21.23
N GLY A 393 -15.14 -14.76 -22.46
CA GLY A 393 -15.33 -15.66 -23.57
C GLY A 393 -14.77 -17.07 -23.30
N LEU A 394 -13.59 -17.15 -22.66
CA LEU A 394 -13.05 -18.45 -22.22
C LEU A 394 -13.91 -19.09 -21.10
N LEU A 395 -14.36 -18.30 -20.12
CA LEU A 395 -15.23 -18.80 -19.07
C LEU A 395 -16.59 -19.27 -19.62
N ALA A 396 -17.10 -18.65 -20.67
CA ALA A 396 -18.34 -19.03 -21.30
C ALA A 396 -18.32 -20.47 -21.82
N PHE A 397 -17.15 -21.03 -22.16
CA PHE A 397 -17.01 -22.43 -22.56
C PHE A 397 -17.25 -23.44 -21.44
N ASN A 398 -17.23 -23.01 -20.16
CA ASN A 398 -17.52 -23.90 -19.04
C ASN A 398 -18.93 -24.51 -19.15
N ASN A 399 -19.92 -23.71 -19.52
CA ASN A 399 -21.31 -24.18 -19.63
C ASN A 399 -21.53 -25.20 -20.77
N PRO A 400 -21.08 -24.97 -22.01
CA PRO A 400 -21.09 -25.99 -23.07
C PRO A 400 -20.35 -27.27 -22.69
N ALA A 401 -19.14 -27.17 -22.09
CA ALA A 401 -18.40 -28.35 -21.67
C ALA A 401 -19.17 -29.19 -20.62
N MET A 402 -19.81 -28.52 -19.66
CA MET A 402 -20.65 -29.17 -18.68
C MET A 402 -21.86 -29.84 -19.34
N MET A 403 -22.55 -29.16 -20.28
CA MET A 403 -23.70 -29.71 -20.98
C MET A 403 -23.33 -30.95 -21.81
N ILE A 404 -22.18 -30.96 -22.47
CA ILE A 404 -21.65 -32.14 -23.18
C ILE A 404 -21.48 -33.29 -22.21
N ALA A 405 -20.84 -33.09 -21.05
CA ALA A 405 -20.68 -34.11 -20.05
C ALA A 405 -22.01 -34.61 -19.48
N VAL A 406 -22.98 -33.71 -19.21
CA VAL A 406 -24.34 -34.04 -18.74
C VAL A 406 -25.04 -34.94 -19.75
N TYR A 407 -25.13 -34.52 -21.02
CA TYR A 407 -25.81 -35.30 -22.05
C TYR A 407 -25.10 -36.61 -22.35
N PHE A 408 -23.77 -36.62 -22.37
CA PHE A 408 -23.01 -37.88 -22.48
C PHE A 408 -23.38 -38.85 -21.38
N CYS A 409 -23.40 -38.40 -20.11
CA CYS A 409 -23.82 -39.26 -18.98
C CYS A 409 -25.28 -39.70 -19.09
N ILE A 410 -26.21 -38.80 -19.42
CA ILE A 410 -27.63 -39.13 -19.56
C ILE A 410 -27.85 -40.18 -20.64
N ILE A 411 -27.27 -39.98 -21.85
CA ILE A 411 -27.41 -40.91 -22.97
C ILE A 411 -26.79 -42.29 -22.60
N SER A 412 -25.58 -42.26 -22.04
CA SER A 412 -24.90 -43.50 -21.65
C SER A 412 -25.63 -44.28 -20.59
N VAL A 413 -26.15 -43.60 -19.53
CA VAL A 413 -26.93 -44.23 -18.48
C VAL A 413 -28.28 -44.70 -18.98
N SER A 414 -28.95 -43.96 -19.86
CA SER A 414 -30.20 -44.40 -20.50
C SER A 414 -29.96 -45.65 -21.33
N TRP A 415 -28.92 -45.68 -22.17
CA TRP A 415 -28.64 -46.80 -23.05
C TRP A 415 -28.22 -48.07 -22.31
N PHE A 416 -27.20 -48.00 -21.47
CA PHE A 416 -26.67 -49.14 -20.73
C PHE A 416 -27.57 -49.49 -19.53
N GLY A 417 -28.19 -48.50 -18.88
CA GLY A 417 -29.15 -48.72 -17.79
C GLY A 417 -30.38 -49.50 -18.25
N ALA A 418 -30.94 -49.16 -19.43
CA ALA A 418 -32.04 -49.93 -20.00
C ALA A 418 -31.64 -51.38 -20.25
N GLN A 419 -30.42 -51.64 -20.77
CA GLN A 419 -29.92 -53.05 -20.94
C GLN A 419 -29.79 -53.77 -19.62
N PHE A 420 -29.31 -53.11 -18.56
CA PHE A 420 -29.17 -53.69 -17.24
C PHE A 420 -30.52 -53.93 -16.54
N ILE A 421 -31.53 -53.09 -16.79
CA ILE A 421 -32.90 -53.29 -16.30
C ILE A 421 -33.52 -54.51 -16.98
N VAL A 422 -33.45 -54.60 -18.32
CA VAL A 422 -33.96 -55.76 -19.05
C VAL A 422 -33.22 -57.05 -18.64
N GLY A 423 -31.93 -56.97 -18.30
CA GLY A 423 -31.12 -58.03 -17.77
C GLY A 423 -31.34 -58.36 -16.29
N GLY A 424 -32.22 -57.64 -15.59
CA GLY A 424 -32.56 -57.85 -14.18
C GLY A 424 -31.49 -57.47 -13.17
N SER A 425 -30.45 -56.71 -13.59
CA SER A 425 -29.32 -56.32 -12.73
C SER A 425 -29.44 -54.90 -12.19
N LEU A 426 -30.44 -54.11 -12.59
CA LEU A 426 -30.71 -52.72 -12.17
C LEU A 426 -32.22 -52.55 -12.10
N THR A 427 -32.70 -51.69 -11.18
CA THR A 427 -34.13 -51.34 -11.07
C THR A 427 -34.41 -49.99 -11.76
N THR A 428 -35.69 -49.68 -11.97
CA THR A 428 -36.13 -48.40 -12.54
C THR A 428 -35.90 -47.26 -11.54
N GLY A 429 -36.05 -47.53 -10.26
CA GLY A 429 -35.74 -46.57 -9.19
C GLY A 429 -34.27 -46.26 -9.10
N ASP A 430 -33.39 -47.29 -9.25
CA ASP A 430 -31.96 -47.12 -9.30
C ASP A 430 -31.51 -46.18 -10.47
N LEU A 431 -32.12 -46.43 -11.66
CA LEU A 431 -31.84 -45.59 -12.84
C LEU A 431 -32.21 -44.10 -12.59
N THR A 432 -33.35 -43.86 -11.97
CA THR A 432 -33.83 -42.50 -11.63
C THR A 432 -32.89 -41.82 -10.63
N SER A 433 -32.42 -42.58 -9.63
CA SER A 433 -31.45 -42.07 -8.65
C SER A 433 -30.12 -41.72 -9.29
N LEU A 434 -29.63 -42.52 -10.22
CA LEU A 434 -28.37 -42.24 -10.97
C LEU A 434 -28.46 -40.92 -11.75
N PHE A 435 -29.59 -40.59 -12.39
CA PHE A 435 -29.76 -39.29 -13.02
C PHE A 435 -29.65 -38.12 -12.04
N SER A 436 -30.23 -38.27 -10.85
CA SER A 436 -30.13 -37.24 -9.80
C SER A 436 -28.70 -37.06 -9.31
N TYR A 437 -27.94 -38.13 -9.12
CA TYR A 437 -26.54 -38.10 -8.69
C TYR A 437 -25.62 -37.52 -9.77
N ILE A 438 -25.86 -37.79 -11.07
CA ILE A 438 -25.13 -37.17 -12.17
C ILE A 438 -25.24 -35.65 -12.10
N MET A 439 -26.46 -35.14 -11.95
CA MET A 439 -26.69 -33.71 -11.85
C MET A 439 -25.99 -33.11 -10.63
N ALA A 440 -26.05 -33.75 -9.47
CA ALA A 440 -25.37 -33.31 -8.25
C ALA A 440 -23.86 -33.28 -8.39
N LEU A 441 -23.25 -34.31 -9.03
CA LEU A 441 -21.83 -34.39 -9.30
C LEU A 441 -21.33 -33.21 -10.19
N LEU A 442 -22.02 -32.99 -11.30
CA LEU A 442 -21.60 -32.00 -12.30
C LEU A 442 -21.78 -30.57 -11.79
N MET A 443 -22.87 -30.29 -11.05
CA MET A 443 -23.12 -29.02 -10.38
C MET A 443 -22.06 -28.73 -9.30
N SER A 444 -21.60 -29.75 -8.57
CA SER A 444 -20.57 -29.61 -7.55
C SER A 444 -19.22 -29.21 -8.14
N LEU A 445 -18.86 -29.74 -9.32
CA LEU A 445 -17.65 -29.33 -10.04
C LEU A 445 -17.71 -27.85 -10.48
N MET A 446 -18.86 -27.40 -10.94
CA MET A 446 -19.07 -26.00 -11.33
C MET A 446 -18.95 -25.05 -10.12
N MET A 447 -19.55 -25.43 -8.98
CA MET A 447 -19.41 -24.67 -7.73
C MET A 447 -17.97 -24.60 -7.25
N LEU A 448 -17.20 -25.70 -7.37
CA LEU A 448 -15.79 -25.73 -6.99
C LEU A 448 -14.95 -24.77 -7.85
N SER A 449 -15.23 -24.71 -9.16
CA SER A 449 -14.58 -23.74 -10.07
C SER A 449 -14.82 -22.30 -9.61
N MET A 450 -16.05 -21.95 -9.25
CA MET A 450 -16.40 -20.60 -8.76
C MET A 450 -15.65 -20.24 -7.47
N VAL A 451 -15.51 -21.20 -6.55
CA VAL A 451 -14.76 -21.01 -5.29
C VAL A 451 -13.29 -20.71 -5.57
N VAL A 452 -12.65 -21.41 -6.51
CA VAL A 452 -11.25 -21.20 -6.87
C VAL A 452 -11.02 -19.78 -7.42
N VAL A 453 -11.92 -19.29 -8.26
CA VAL A 453 -11.87 -17.90 -8.76
C VAL A 453 -11.97 -16.90 -7.60
N MET A 454 -12.97 -17.06 -6.74
CA MET A 454 -13.20 -16.15 -5.61
C MET A 454 -12.01 -16.11 -4.64
N ILE A 455 -11.44 -17.26 -4.28
CA ILE A 455 -10.23 -17.34 -3.45
C ILE A 455 -9.08 -16.60 -4.14
N SER A 456 -8.88 -16.83 -5.44
CA SER A 456 -7.79 -16.19 -6.20
C SER A 456 -7.91 -14.67 -6.23
N MET A 457 -9.12 -14.14 -6.39
CA MET A 457 -9.39 -12.70 -6.34
C MET A 457 -9.12 -12.11 -4.95
N SER A 458 -9.50 -12.85 -3.90
CA SER A 458 -9.37 -12.36 -2.51
C SER A 458 -7.94 -12.48 -1.96
N MET A 459 -7.06 -13.28 -2.59
CA MET A 459 -5.66 -13.43 -2.15
C MET A 459 -4.88 -12.12 -2.17
N ALA A 460 -5.17 -11.21 -3.11
CA ALA A 460 -4.56 -9.88 -3.14
C ALA A 460 -4.97 -9.04 -1.91
N SER A 461 -6.26 -9.06 -1.57
CA SER A 461 -6.80 -8.37 -0.40
C SER A 461 -6.24 -8.94 0.92
N ILE A 462 -6.15 -10.28 1.02
CA ILE A 462 -5.54 -10.98 2.16
C ILE A 462 -4.08 -10.53 2.36
N ARG A 463 -3.31 -10.39 1.27
CA ARG A 463 -1.92 -9.95 1.32
C ARG A 463 -1.81 -8.50 1.83
N ARG A 464 -2.58 -7.57 1.26
CA ARG A 464 -2.58 -6.15 1.69
C ARG A 464 -3.00 -5.97 3.15
N ILE A 465 -3.98 -6.74 3.63
CA ILE A 465 -4.37 -6.77 5.04
C ILE A 465 -3.22 -7.29 5.91
N SER A 466 -2.60 -8.40 5.51
CA SER A 466 -1.49 -8.99 6.27
C SER A 466 -0.26 -8.07 6.32
N GLU A 467 0.01 -7.29 5.27
CA GLU A 467 1.07 -6.28 5.28
C GLU A 467 0.85 -5.28 6.41
N VAL A 468 -0.36 -4.72 6.55
CA VAL A 468 -0.67 -3.77 7.63
C VAL A 468 -0.61 -4.46 9.00
N LEU A 469 -1.17 -5.67 9.15
CA LEU A 469 -1.13 -6.40 10.43
C LEU A 469 0.28 -6.82 10.86
N ASN A 470 1.25 -6.87 9.94
CA ASN A 470 2.64 -7.21 10.23
C ASN A 470 3.54 -6.01 10.41
N GLU A 471 3.10 -4.84 9.98
CA GLU A 471 3.88 -3.61 10.10
C GLU A 471 4.03 -3.24 11.57
N LYS A 472 5.23 -2.87 11.92
CA LYS A 472 5.56 -2.38 13.27
C LYS A 472 5.91 -0.91 13.18
N ALA A 473 5.60 -0.17 14.22
CA ALA A 473 6.06 1.21 14.34
C ALA A 473 7.60 1.27 14.33
N ASP A 474 8.14 2.21 13.56
CA ASP A 474 9.59 2.45 13.53
C ASP A 474 10.04 3.18 14.80
N LEU A 475 9.16 4.04 15.33
CA LEU A 475 9.39 4.79 16.57
C LEU A 475 8.82 3.99 17.73
N THR A 476 9.70 3.63 18.66
CA THR A 476 9.35 2.96 19.92
C THR A 476 9.94 3.72 21.10
N ASP A 477 9.24 3.73 22.21
CA ASP A 477 9.78 4.29 23.43
C ASP A 477 10.84 3.37 24.02
N PRO A 478 11.87 3.90 24.70
CA PRO A 478 12.87 3.11 25.39
C PRO A 478 12.27 2.36 26.57
N GLU A 479 12.99 1.34 27.11
CA GLU A 479 12.52 0.55 28.26
C GLU A 479 12.40 1.39 29.54
N ASP A 480 13.21 2.45 29.66
CA ASP A 480 13.20 3.38 30.83
C ASP A 480 13.11 4.83 30.28
N PRO A 481 11.93 5.30 29.90
CA PRO A 481 11.77 6.61 29.27
C PRO A 481 11.83 7.75 30.29
N VAL A 482 12.38 8.88 29.87
CA VAL A 482 12.34 10.12 30.66
C VAL A 482 10.92 10.69 30.66
N MET A 483 10.34 10.85 31.83
CA MET A 483 8.93 11.25 32.03
C MET A 483 8.74 12.75 32.25
N THR A 484 9.78 13.56 32.20
CA THR A 484 9.69 15.02 32.40
C THR A 484 10.62 15.77 31.47
N VAL A 485 10.10 16.78 30.79
CA VAL A 485 10.92 17.74 30.03
C VAL A 485 11.33 18.87 30.96
N ALA A 486 12.62 19.14 31.11
CA ALA A 486 13.13 20.11 32.05
C ALA A 486 12.75 21.55 31.70
N ASP A 487 13.07 21.97 30.46
CA ASP A 487 12.79 23.30 29.95
C ASP A 487 12.54 23.27 28.43
N GLY A 488 12.47 24.45 27.79
CA GLY A 488 12.23 24.57 26.36
C GLY A 488 13.51 24.76 25.53
N SER A 489 14.70 24.44 26.05
CA SER A 489 15.93 24.49 25.24
C SER A 489 15.94 23.41 24.17
N ILE A 490 16.57 23.70 23.02
CA ILE A 490 16.63 22.78 21.89
C ILE A 490 18.03 22.81 21.32
N ASP A 491 18.65 21.62 21.19
CA ASP A 491 19.98 21.44 20.66
C ASP A 491 19.96 20.41 19.55
N PHE A 492 20.51 20.76 18.38
CA PHE A 492 20.85 19.86 17.30
C PHE A 492 22.36 19.71 17.26
N ASP A 493 22.84 18.48 17.30
CA ASP A 493 24.27 18.16 17.30
C ASP A 493 24.59 17.33 16.05
N HIS A 494 25.19 17.97 15.05
CA HIS A 494 25.62 17.40 13.77
C HIS A 494 24.56 16.49 13.11
N VAL A 495 23.31 16.96 12.99
CA VAL A 495 22.18 16.17 12.55
C VAL A 495 22.14 16.00 11.05
N ASN A 496 22.09 14.73 10.60
CA ASN A 496 21.75 14.33 9.25
C ASN A 496 20.41 13.60 9.23
N PHE A 497 19.55 13.92 8.26
CA PHE A 497 18.23 13.31 8.13
C PHE A 497 17.77 13.14 6.69
N SER A 498 17.18 11.98 6.39
CA SER A 498 16.52 11.67 5.11
C SER A 498 15.22 10.92 5.30
N TYR A 499 14.16 11.31 4.60
CA TYR A 499 12.87 10.56 4.60
C TYR A 499 12.96 9.17 3.99
N LYS A 500 14.00 8.88 3.21
CA LYS A 500 14.26 7.58 2.59
C LYS A 500 15.69 7.19 2.86
N HIS A 501 15.90 6.34 3.85
CA HIS A 501 17.21 5.79 4.16
C HIS A 501 17.88 5.22 2.90
N GLY A 502 19.12 5.62 2.63
CA GLY A 502 19.90 5.15 1.48
C GLY A 502 19.58 5.81 0.12
N SER A 503 18.74 6.86 0.05
CA SER A 503 18.43 7.55 -1.21
C SER A 503 19.54 8.47 -1.72
N GLY A 504 20.58 8.72 -0.93
CA GLY A 504 21.72 9.58 -1.27
C GLY A 504 21.43 11.09 -1.26
N LYS A 505 20.21 11.52 -0.95
CA LYS A 505 19.86 12.94 -0.77
C LYS A 505 19.26 13.14 0.62
N ASN A 506 20.00 13.88 1.46
CA ASN A 506 19.52 14.28 2.77
C ASN A 506 18.52 15.44 2.65
N ALA A 507 17.52 15.44 3.53
CA ALA A 507 16.61 16.58 3.72
C ALA A 507 17.23 17.63 4.64
N LEU A 508 18.10 17.18 5.57
CA LEU A 508 18.93 18.02 6.43
C LEU A 508 20.32 17.40 6.48
N SER A 509 21.34 18.26 6.44
CA SER A 509 22.76 17.85 6.40
C SER A 509 23.59 18.70 7.36
N ASP A 510 24.22 18.04 8.33
CA ASP A 510 25.13 18.62 9.31
C ASP A 510 24.54 19.86 10.02
N ILE A 511 23.34 19.67 10.59
CA ILE A 511 22.65 20.73 11.33
C ILE A 511 23.23 20.80 12.75
N ASP A 512 23.85 21.95 13.09
CA ASP A 512 24.34 22.28 14.41
C ASP A 512 23.66 23.57 14.87
N LEU A 513 22.77 23.49 15.89
CA LEU A 513 21.88 24.57 16.28
C LEU A 513 21.57 24.54 17.77
N HIS A 514 21.73 25.69 18.46
CA HIS A 514 21.44 25.85 19.88
C HIS A 514 20.42 26.96 20.11
N ILE A 515 19.28 26.59 20.69
CA ILE A 515 18.17 27.49 21.04
C ILE A 515 17.97 27.48 22.56
N LYS A 516 17.96 28.66 23.18
CA LYS A 516 17.74 28.79 24.64
C LYS A 516 16.25 28.68 24.98
N SER A 517 15.98 28.20 26.19
CA SER A 517 14.60 28.18 26.70
C SER A 517 13.97 29.58 26.74
N GLY A 518 12.74 29.72 26.23
CA GLY A 518 11.99 30.95 26.15
C GLY A 518 12.30 31.84 24.93
N GLU A 519 13.30 31.47 24.12
CA GLU A 519 13.70 32.23 22.92
C GLU A 519 12.67 32.08 21.80
N THR A 520 12.48 33.14 21.04
CA THR A 520 11.64 33.13 19.82
C THR A 520 12.52 33.08 18.59
N ILE A 521 12.43 32.00 17.84
CA ILE A 521 13.23 31.75 16.63
C ILE A 521 12.36 31.85 15.39
N GLY A 522 12.74 32.71 14.46
CA GLY A 522 12.21 32.71 13.11
C GLY A 522 12.96 31.71 12.23
N VAL A 523 12.27 30.98 11.36
CA VAL A 523 12.89 30.07 10.38
C VAL A 523 12.45 30.47 8.98
N ILE A 524 13.43 30.81 8.12
CA ILE A 524 13.18 31.25 6.76
C ILE A 524 14.06 30.47 5.77
N GLY A 525 13.68 30.47 4.50
CA GLY A 525 14.44 29.80 3.43
C GLY A 525 13.54 29.42 2.26
N GLY A 526 14.13 29.00 1.17
CA GLY A 526 13.44 28.59 -0.05
C GLY A 526 12.50 27.39 0.13
N THR A 527 11.63 27.15 -0.84
CA THR A 527 10.79 25.94 -0.86
C THR A 527 11.69 24.70 -0.98
N GLY A 528 11.52 23.73 -0.06
CA GLY A 528 12.33 22.51 -0.02
C GLY A 528 13.66 22.65 0.74
N SER A 529 13.93 23.78 1.40
CA SER A 529 15.17 23.99 2.19
C SER A 529 15.26 23.18 3.50
N GLY A 530 14.24 22.40 3.87
CA GLY A 530 14.28 21.55 5.06
C GLY A 530 13.56 22.10 6.31
N LYS A 531 12.87 23.25 6.25
CA LYS A 531 12.21 23.91 7.40
C LYS A 531 11.26 22.99 8.16
N SER A 532 10.29 22.37 7.48
CA SER A 532 9.35 21.44 8.11
C SER A 532 10.03 20.16 8.59
N SER A 533 11.11 19.72 7.93
CA SER A 533 11.91 18.57 8.38
C SER A 533 12.56 18.85 9.73
N LEU A 534 13.12 20.04 9.92
CA LEU A 534 13.73 20.47 11.18
C LEU A 534 12.73 20.34 12.35
N VAL A 535 11.54 20.92 12.21
CA VAL A 535 10.55 20.91 13.32
C VAL A 535 9.93 19.54 13.56
N ASN A 536 9.82 18.70 12.52
CA ASN A 536 9.36 17.32 12.66
C ASN A 536 10.28 16.48 13.55
N LEU A 537 11.60 16.76 13.56
CA LEU A 537 12.56 16.08 14.40
C LEU A 537 12.44 16.51 15.87
N ILE A 538 12.14 17.77 16.15
CA ILE A 538 11.93 18.29 17.53
C ILE A 538 10.75 17.57 18.19
N CYS A 539 9.66 17.33 17.43
CA CYS A 539 8.47 16.60 17.92
C CYS A 539 8.67 15.07 17.90
N ARG A 540 9.83 14.58 17.49
CA ARG A 540 10.08 13.16 17.24
C ARG A 540 8.99 12.52 16.39
N LEU A 541 8.61 13.16 15.26
CA LEU A 541 7.77 12.53 14.25
C LEU A 541 8.57 11.58 13.37
N TYR A 542 9.88 11.78 13.30
CA TYR A 542 10.90 10.94 12.69
C TYR A 542 12.14 10.94 13.59
N ASP A 543 12.94 9.89 13.55
CA ASP A 543 14.26 9.84 14.18
C ASP A 543 15.34 10.26 13.17
N VAL A 544 16.45 10.81 13.67
CA VAL A 544 17.60 11.25 12.85
C VAL A 544 18.41 10.06 12.34
N ASP A 545 19.05 10.21 11.17
CA ASP A 545 19.98 9.20 10.64
C ASP A 545 21.33 9.25 11.38
N GLU A 546 21.83 10.45 11.63
CA GLU A 546 23.09 10.70 12.36
C GLU A 546 22.93 11.92 13.26
N GLY A 547 23.70 12.00 14.33
CA GLY A 547 23.64 13.07 15.29
C GLY A 547 22.55 12.88 16.36
N SER A 548 22.22 13.96 17.06
CA SER A 548 21.17 13.97 18.09
C SER A 548 20.38 15.26 18.13
N VAL A 549 19.10 15.16 18.50
CA VAL A 549 18.22 16.29 18.80
C VAL A 549 17.83 16.21 20.25
N CYS A 550 18.14 17.25 21.02
CA CYS A 550 17.83 17.32 22.45
C CYS A 550 16.77 18.39 22.70
N VAL A 551 15.86 18.13 23.63
CA VAL A 551 14.90 19.10 24.17
C VAL A 551 15.03 19.08 25.69
N GLY A 552 15.21 20.24 26.31
CA GLY A 552 15.48 20.32 27.76
C GLY A 552 16.75 19.56 28.18
N GLY A 553 17.77 19.51 27.30
CA GLY A 553 19.05 18.85 27.52
C GLY A 553 19.03 17.31 27.42
N VAL A 554 17.91 16.69 26.99
CA VAL A 554 17.78 15.24 26.85
C VAL A 554 17.40 14.90 25.39
N ASP A 555 18.09 13.91 24.82
CA ASP A 555 17.80 13.40 23.46
C ASP A 555 16.33 12.99 23.35
N VAL A 556 15.64 13.44 22.29
CA VAL A 556 14.21 13.18 22.04
C VAL A 556 13.88 11.68 21.99
N ARG A 557 14.86 10.84 21.63
CA ARG A 557 14.72 9.37 21.58
C ARG A 557 14.64 8.72 22.97
N ARG A 558 15.04 9.43 24.02
CA ARG A 558 15.03 8.93 25.42
C ARG A 558 13.75 9.28 26.18
N TYR A 559 12.91 10.14 25.66
CA TYR A 559 11.62 10.48 26.25
C TYR A 559 10.56 9.42 25.98
N ASP A 560 9.58 9.34 26.87
CA ASP A 560 8.25 8.86 26.50
C ASP A 560 7.65 9.80 25.44
N THR A 561 7.18 9.22 24.35
CA THR A 561 6.72 10.01 23.19
C THR A 561 5.50 10.89 23.52
N GLU A 562 4.60 10.44 24.40
CA GLU A 562 3.43 11.21 24.83
C GLU A 562 3.85 12.39 25.70
N VAL A 563 4.77 12.17 26.64
CA VAL A 563 5.32 13.23 27.49
C VAL A 563 6.02 14.30 26.66
N LEU A 564 6.88 13.91 25.71
CA LEU A 564 7.55 14.86 24.83
C LEU A 564 6.53 15.68 24.02
N ARG A 565 5.60 15.03 23.36
CA ARG A 565 4.59 15.68 22.48
C ARG A 565 3.55 16.50 23.26
N ASN A 566 3.40 16.28 24.55
CA ASN A 566 2.59 17.14 25.40
C ASN A 566 3.32 18.43 25.77
N GLN A 567 4.66 18.43 25.77
CA GLN A 567 5.48 19.61 26.08
C GLN A 567 5.98 20.33 24.82
N VAL A 568 5.99 19.65 23.65
CA VAL A 568 6.32 20.24 22.34
C VAL A 568 5.04 20.25 21.51
N SER A 569 4.41 21.42 21.40
CA SER A 569 3.17 21.58 20.64
C SER A 569 3.45 22.11 19.25
N VAL A 570 2.80 21.56 18.22
CA VAL A 570 2.98 21.96 16.83
C VAL A 570 1.67 22.33 16.17
N VAL A 571 1.67 23.44 15.47
CA VAL A 571 0.61 23.83 14.52
C VAL A 571 1.16 23.56 13.12
N LEU A 572 0.61 22.52 12.49
CA LEU A 572 1.07 22.05 11.18
C LEU A 572 0.63 22.99 10.05
N GLN A 573 1.36 23.01 8.96
CA GLN A 573 1.03 23.77 7.75
C GLN A 573 -0.39 23.47 7.23
N LYS A 574 -0.81 22.18 7.23
CA LYS A 574 -2.17 21.75 6.94
C LYS A 574 -3.02 21.76 8.20
N ASN A 575 -3.72 22.87 8.42
CA ASN A 575 -4.64 23.03 9.55
C ASN A 575 -5.90 22.17 9.38
N THR A 576 -6.06 21.14 10.21
CA THR A 576 -7.18 20.20 10.15
C THR A 576 -8.03 20.32 11.42
N LEU A 577 -9.33 20.54 11.20
CA LEU A 577 -10.35 20.48 12.25
C LEU A 577 -11.19 19.21 12.10
N PHE A 578 -11.60 18.65 13.23
CA PHE A 578 -12.48 17.50 13.27
C PHE A 578 -13.95 17.93 13.30
N SER A 579 -14.83 17.04 12.84
CA SER A 579 -16.27 17.28 12.99
C SER A 579 -16.67 17.21 14.47
N GLY A 580 -17.38 18.25 14.94
CA GLY A 580 -17.75 18.45 16.35
C GLY A 580 -17.94 19.92 16.60
N THR A 581 -18.08 20.36 17.85
CA THR A 581 -18.16 21.79 18.20
C THR A 581 -16.77 22.45 18.16
N ILE A 582 -16.71 23.76 18.22
CA ILE A 582 -15.45 24.51 18.42
C ILE A 582 -14.80 24.04 19.72
N LEU A 583 -15.56 23.91 20.83
CA LEU A 583 -15.07 23.41 22.12
C LEU A 583 -14.49 22.00 22.00
N ASP A 584 -15.14 21.07 21.29
CA ASP A 584 -14.62 19.74 21.04
C ASP A 584 -13.26 19.80 20.34
N ASN A 585 -13.13 20.68 19.35
CA ASN A 585 -11.88 20.88 18.62
C ASN A 585 -10.77 21.49 19.50
N LEU A 586 -11.09 22.39 20.39
CA LEU A 586 -10.13 23.01 21.32
C LEU A 586 -9.64 21.99 22.35
N ARG A 587 -10.53 21.16 22.90
CA ARG A 587 -10.23 20.10 23.88
C ARG A 587 -9.33 18.97 23.35
N TRP A 588 -9.08 18.91 22.04
CA TRP A 588 -7.98 18.08 21.53
C TRP A 588 -6.60 18.52 22.04
N GLY A 589 -6.43 19.78 22.42
CA GLY A 589 -5.22 20.27 23.06
C GLY A 589 -5.11 19.82 24.52
N ASN A 590 -6.22 19.90 25.26
CA ASN A 590 -6.35 19.43 26.64
C ASN A 590 -7.79 18.97 26.88
N PRO A 591 -8.06 17.66 27.03
CA PRO A 591 -9.41 17.13 27.26
C PRO A 591 -10.10 17.66 28.53
N GLU A 592 -9.32 18.02 29.55
CA GLU A 592 -9.80 18.53 30.84
C GLU A 592 -9.95 20.07 30.89
N ALA A 593 -9.70 20.75 29.76
CA ALA A 593 -9.77 22.19 29.70
C ALA A 593 -11.20 22.70 29.99
N THR A 594 -11.30 23.67 30.89
CA THR A 594 -12.58 24.36 31.17
C THR A 594 -12.96 25.25 29.97
N GLU A 595 -14.22 25.67 29.93
CA GLU A 595 -14.69 26.58 28.89
C GLU A 595 -13.95 27.92 28.95
N GLU A 596 -13.69 28.44 30.16
CA GLU A 596 -12.91 29.65 30.36
C GLU A 596 -11.47 29.54 29.83
N GLU A 597 -10.80 28.43 30.07
CA GLU A 597 -9.46 28.18 29.51
C GLU A 597 -9.50 28.15 28.00
N CYS A 598 -10.52 27.52 27.39
CA CYS A 598 -10.73 27.51 25.94
C CYS A 598 -10.94 28.91 25.39
N ILE A 599 -11.76 29.75 26.06
CA ILE A 599 -12.00 31.16 25.70
C ILE A 599 -10.70 31.97 25.80
N GLU A 600 -9.91 31.80 26.86
CA GLU A 600 -8.62 32.49 27.00
C GLU A 600 -7.61 32.10 25.94
N ALA A 601 -7.54 30.82 25.56
CA ALA A 601 -6.70 30.35 24.47
C ALA A 601 -7.17 30.96 23.12
N CYS A 602 -8.47 31.05 22.89
CA CYS A 602 -9.04 31.71 21.71
C CYS A 602 -8.70 33.19 21.64
N LYS A 603 -8.78 33.89 22.77
CA LYS A 603 -8.36 35.30 22.87
C LYS A 603 -6.87 35.48 22.57
N ALA A 604 -6.01 34.55 23.01
CA ALA A 604 -4.60 34.61 22.69
C ALA A 604 -4.31 34.33 21.22
N ALA A 605 -5.17 33.56 20.54
CA ALA A 605 -5.09 33.28 19.12
C ALA A 605 -5.95 34.23 18.26
N CYS A 606 -6.54 35.28 18.83
CA CYS A 606 -7.48 36.21 18.20
C CYS A 606 -8.65 35.51 17.49
N ALA A 607 -9.08 34.36 18.04
CA ALA A 607 -10.17 33.57 17.48
C ALA A 607 -11.55 33.97 18.03
N ASP A 608 -11.62 34.56 19.20
CA ASP A 608 -12.84 35.02 19.86
C ASP A 608 -13.65 36.01 19.01
N GLU A 609 -12.99 36.94 18.31
CA GLU A 609 -13.62 37.92 17.45
C GLU A 609 -14.59 37.34 16.41
N PHE A 610 -14.25 36.23 15.80
CA PHE A 610 -15.13 35.61 14.81
C PHE A 610 -16.07 34.59 15.45
N ILE A 611 -15.68 33.93 16.54
CA ILE A 611 -16.55 33.01 17.30
C ILE A 611 -17.76 33.75 17.87
N ASP A 612 -17.55 34.94 18.44
CA ASP A 612 -18.61 35.76 19.00
C ASP A 612 -19.65 36.24 17.96
N ARG A 613 -19.24 36.24 16.67
CA ARG A 613 -20.16 36.58 15.55
C ARG A 613 -20.92 35.35 15.02
N MET A 614 -20.57 34.14 15.46
CA MET A 614 -21.27 32.91 15.07
C MET A 614 -22.55 32.73 15.88
N PRO A 615 -23.65 32.25 15.29
CA PRO A 615 -24.96 32.14 15.98
C PRO A 615 -24.89 31.32 17.27
N ASP A 616 -24.09 30.23 17.27
CA ASP A 616 -23.96 29.31 18.39
C ASP A 616 -22.66 29.51 19.19
N GLY A 617 -21.88 30.57 18.89
CA GLY A 617 -20.61 30.86 19.58
C GLY A 617 -19.67 29.65 19.58
N TYR A 618 -19.19 29.29 20.76
CA TYR A 618 -18.27 28.14 20.96
C TYR A 618 -18.92 26.77 20.72
N GLU A 619 -20.25 26.65 20.76
CA GLU A 619 -20.98 25.43 20.40
C GLU A 619 -21.22 25.31 18.90
N THR A 620 -20.75 26.24 18.08
CA THR A 620 -20.84 26.18 16.63
C THR A 620 -20.22 24.91 16.12
N ARG A 621 -20.98 24.17 15.31
CA ARG A 621 -20.52 22.88 14.75
C ARG A 621 -19.58 23.08 13.56
N ILE A 622 -18.42 22.49 13.67
CA ILE A 622 -17.42 22.40 12.61
C ILE A 622 -17.68 21.15 11.77
N GLU A 623 -17.74 21.31 10.46
CA GLU A 623 -17.85 20.20 9.52
C GLU A 623 -16.49 19.49 9.32
N ARG A 624 -16.53 18.31 8.68
CA ARG A 624 -15.34 17.51 8.42
C ARG A 624 -14.25 18.32 7.70
N GLY A 625 -13.07 18.39 8.30
CA GLY A 625 -11.94 19.16 7.78
C GLY A 625 -12.13 20.68 7.85
N GLY A 626 -13.17 21.17 8.57
CA GLY A 626 -13.47 22.58 8.72
C GLY A 626 -13.95 23.24 7.42
N SER A 627 -14.73 22.54 6.57
CA SER A 627 -15.20 23.07 5.29
C SER A 627 -16.07 24.33 5.41
N ASN A 628 -16.68 24.52 6.55
CA ASN A 628 -17.56 25.66 6.87
C ASN A 628 -16.86 26.84 7.54
N VAL A 629 -15.53 26.83 7.69
CA VAL A 629 -14.75 27.95 8.24
C VAL A 629 -13.62 28.34 7.29
N SER A 630 -13.23 29.61 7.29
CA SER A 630 -12.17 30.13 6.44
C SER A 630 -10.78 29.60 6.83
N GLY A 631 -9.78 29.71 5.92
CA GLY A 631 -8.41 29.29 6.20
C GLY A 631 -7.81 29.96 7.44
N GLY A 632 -7.96 31.29 7.57
CA GLY A 632 -7.48 32.02 8.74
C GLY A 632 -8.21 31.69 10.04
N GLN A 633 -9.52 31.37 9.97
CA GLN A 633 -10.29 30.90 11.15
C GLN A 633 -9.76 29.51 11.59
N LYS A 634 -9.52 28.56 10.63
CA LYS A 634 -8.91 27.27 10.95
C LYS A 634 -7.56 27.41 11.63
N GLN A 635 -6.71 28.29 11.11
CA GLN A 635 -5.37 28.53 11.67
C GLN A 635 -5.47 29.02 13.10
N ARG A 636 -6.30 30.03 13.37
CA ARG A 636 -6.50 30.58 14.72
C ARG A 636 -7.04 29.55 15.71
N LEU A 637 -8.00 28.71 15.31
CA LEU A 637 -8.47 27.59 16.14
C LEU A 637 -7.38 26.53 16.40
N CYS A 638 -6.54 26.22 15.43
CA CYS A 638 -5.42 25.29 15.62
C CYS A 638 -4.34 25.89 16.54
N ILE A 639 -4.10 27.20 16.48
CA ILE A 639 -3.21 27.90 17.40
C ILE A 639 -3.78 27.85 18.82
N ALA A 640 -5.09 28.19 19.03
CA ALA A 640 -5.74 28.08 20.32
C ALA A 640 -5.66 26.65 20.91
N ARG A 641 -5.89 25.64 20.09
CA ARG A 641 -5.70 24.22 20.45
C ARG A 641 -4.30 23.92 20.96
N ALA A 642 -3.27 24.43 20.27
CA ALA A 642 -1.88 24.23 20.64
C ALA A 642 -1.52 24.92 21.96
N LEU A 643 -2.08 26.09 22.22
CA LEU A 643 -1.88 26.87 23.46
C LEU A 643 -2.48 26.19 24.71
N LEU A 644 -3.59 25.46 24.55
CA LEU A 644 -4.24 24.73 25.63
C LEU A 644 -3.37 23.63 26.27
N LYS A 645 -2.37 23.13 25.53
CA LYS A 645 -1.37 22.22 26.07
C LYS A 645 -0.43 22.87 27.08
N LYS A 646 -0.35 24.21 27.15
CA LYS A 646 0.62 24.97 27.94
C LYS A 646 2.04 24.47 27.72
N PRO A 647 2.52 24.38 26.46
CA PRO A 647 3.75 23.69 26.11
C PRO A 647 4.99 24.49 26.51
N LYS A 648 6.14 23.80 26.68
CA LYS A 648 7.46 24.42 26.83
C LYS A 648 8.06 24.87 25.49
N VAL A 649 7.67 24.19 24.40
CA VAL A 649 8.05 24.55 23.02
C VAL A 649 6.80 24.63 22.17
N LEU A 650 6.59 25.76 21.49
CA LEU A 650 5.50 25.98 20.54
C LEU A 650 6.07 26.15 19.13
N ILE A 651 5.65 25.31 18.21
CA ILE A 651 6.09 25.33 16.82
C ILE A 651 4.92 25.75 15.93
N LEU A 652 5.15 26.76 15.09
CA LEU A 652 4.20 27.27 14.12
C LEU A 652 4.77 27.07 12.71
N ASP A 653 4.32 26.01 12.02
CA ASP A 653 4.79 25.71 10.65
C ASP A 653 3.85 26.37 9.62
N ASP A 654 4.27 27.53 9.10
CA ASP A 654 3.55 28.36 8.11
C ASP A 654 2.06 28.60 8.51
N SER A 655 1.81 28.64 9.82
CA SER A 655 0.47 28.60 10.38
C SER A 655 -0.19 29.99 10.51
N THR A 656 0.44 31.05 9.99
CA THR A 656 -0.16 32.40 9.92
C THR A 656 -0.27 32.92 8.48
N SER A 657 0.06 32.11 7.49
CA SER A 657 0.07 32.50 6.06
C SER A 657 -1.32 32.90 5.51
N ALA A 658 -2.40 32.35 6.06
CA ALA A 658 -3.78 32.69 5.68
C ALA A 658 -4.43 33.71 6.64
N VAL A 659 -3.67 34.23 7.61
CA VAL A 659 -4.09 35.29 8.53
C VAL A 659 -3.61 36.64 8.00
N ASP A 660 -4.39 37.69 8.14
CA ASP A 660 -3.97 39.05 7.78
C ASP A 660 -2.85 39.56 8.70
N THR A 661 -2.05 40.52 8.20
CA THR A 661 -0.84 41.00 8.87
C THR A 661 -1.12 41.62 10.24
N ALA A 662 -2.28 42.29 10.40
CA ALA A 662 -2.64 42.93 11.68
C ALA A 662 -2.97 41.86 12.74
N THR A 663 -3.75 40.84 12.36
CA THR A 663 -4.08 39.72 13.25
C THR A 663 -2.84 38.88 13.59
N ASP A 664 -1.91 38.66 12.64
CA ASP A 664 -0.65 37.97 12.90
C ASP A 664 0.22 38.73 13.92
N ALA A 665 0.31 40.06 13.78
CA ALA A 665 0.99 40.91 14.75
C ALA A 665 0.36 40.83 16.14
N SER A 666 -0.98 40.82 16.22
CA SER A 666 -1.72 40.68 17.48
C SER A 666 -1.48 39.33 18.16
N ILE A 667 -1.46 38.25 17.40
CA ILE A 667 -1.14 36.91 17.90
C ILE A 667 0.28 36.86 18.47
N ARG A 668 1.27 37.44 17.78
CA ARG A 668 2.66 37.52 18.27
C ARG A 668 2.78 38.37 19.55
N ALA A 669 2.08 39.49 19.63
CA ALA A 669 2.03 40.29 20.83
C ALA A 669 1.39 39.53 22.02
N ALA A 670 0.33 38.74 21.75
CA ALA A 670 -0.27 37.89 22.75
C ALA A 670 0.71 36.79 23.23
N PHE A 671 1.52 36.19 22.35
CA PHE A 671 2.54 35.22 22.74
C PHE A 671 3.61 35.84 23.64
N ALA A 672 4.07 37.02 23.33
CA ALA A 672 5.08 37.72 24.13
C ALA A 672 4.57 38.03 25.57
N SER A 673 3.28 38.33 25.71
CA SER A 673 2.69 38.68 27.01
C SER A 673 2.17 37.48 27.80
N LYS A 674 1.54 36.49 27.14
CA LYS A 674 0.83 35.37 27.81
C LYS A 674 1.69 34.14 28.01
N ILE A 675 2.67 33.89 27.14
CA ILE A 675 3.57 32.70 27.19
C ILE A 675 5.05 33.11 27.05
N PRO A 676 5.58 34.04 27.89
CA PRO A 676 6.95 34.55 27.75
C PRO A 676 8.01 33.43 27.95
N GLY A 677 7.76 32.44 28.79
CA GLY A 677 8.68 31.34 29.10
C GLY A 677 8.66 30.18 28.10
N THR A 678 7.76 30.19 27.13
CA THR A 678 7.68 29.15 26.11
C THR A 678 8.65 29.47 24.96
N THR A 679 9.46 28.52 24.55
CA THR A 679 10.30 28.63 23.34
C THR A 679 9.40 28.55 22.11
N LYS A 680 9.56 29.49 21.18
CA LYS A 680 8.71 29.61 19.99
C LYS A 680 9.54 29.44 18.73
N ILE A 681 9.12 28.56 17.84
CA ILE A 681 9.72 28.39 16.52
C ILE A 681 8.67 28.75 15.48
N ILE A 682 8.91 29.80 14.73
CA ILE A 682 7.99 30.36 13.74
C ILE A 682 8.58 30.14 12.36
N ILE A 683 8.08 29.16 11.62
CA ILE A 683 8.38 29.01 10.21
C ILE A 683 7.46 29.91 9.43
N ALA A 684 8.01 30.83 8.66
CA ALA A 684 7.23 31.73 7.84
C ALA A 684 7.81 31.87 6.45
N GLN A 685 6.95 32.20 5.50
CA GLN A 685 7.31 32.60 4.16
C GLN A 685 7.54 34.12 4.08
N ARG A 686 6.90 34.88 4.98
CA ARG A 686 7.01 36.35 5.05
C ARG A 686 8.05 36.74 6.10
N VAL A 687 8.97 37.62 5.70
CA VAL A 687 9.97 38.16 6.64
C VAL A 687 9.31 38.95 7.77
N SER A 688 8.25 39.71 7.49
CA SER A 688 7.48 40.46 8.49
C SER A 688 6.91 39.61 9.64
N SER A 689 6.73 38.31 9.42
CA SER A 689 6.28 37.38 10.48
C SER A 689 7.40 36.94 11.43
N VAL A 690 8.68 37.10 11.05
CA VAL A 690 9.83 36.66 11.84
C VAL A 690 10.81 37.76 12.20
N GLU A 691 10.67 38.98 11.67
CA GLU A 691 11.58 40.11 11.94
C GLU A 691 11.70 40.49 13.41
N SER A 692 10.62 40.26 14.19
CA SER A 692 10.58 40.52 15.64
C SER A 692 11.09 39.33 16.48
N ALA A 693 11.58 38.25 15.87
CA ALA A 693 12.17 37.12 16.57
C ALA A 693 13.52 37.49 17.18
N ASP A 694 13.90 36.83 18.29
CA ASP A 694 15.19 37.07 18.92
C ASP A 694 16.35 36.72 17.99
N ARG A 695 16.23 35.61 17.25
CA ARG A 695 17.15 35.21 16.19
C ARG A 695 16.38 34.56 15.04
N ILE A 696 16.95 34.61 13.86
CA ILE A 696 16.40 34.04 12.65
C ILE A 696 17.37 33.03 12.05
N LEU A 697 16.86 31.84 11.79
CA LEU A 697 17.55 30.75 11.13
C LEU A 697 17.26 30.80 9.62
N VAL A 698 18.28 30.95 8.82
CA VAL A 698 18.21 30.88 7.35
C VAL A 698 18.66 29.50 6.91
N LEU A 699 17.76 28.76 6.25
CA LEU A 699 18.03 27.41 5.74
C LEU A 699 18.10 27.43 4.21
N ASP A 700 19.16 26.81 3.65
CA ASP A 700 19.32 26.60 2.23
C ASP A 700 19.79 25.18 1.92
N ASP A 701 19.13 24.51 0.98
CA ASP A 701 19.36 23.10 0.55
C ASP A 701 19.69 22.12 1.70
N GLY A 702 18.93 22.24 2.80
CA GLY A 702 19.06 21.35 3.96
C GLY A 702 20.22 21.68 4.91
N LYS A 703 20.82 22.87 4.81
CA LYS A 703 21.91 23.33 5.68
C LYS A 703 21.57 24.67 6.31
N ILE A 704 22.21 24.96 7.43
CA ILE A 704 22.17 26.29 8.03
C ILE A 704 23.10 27.21 7.23
N ASP A 705 22.53 28.25 6.63
CA ASP A 705 23.28 29.31 5.95
C ASP A 705 23.69 30.42 6.93
N ALA A 706 22.74 30.82 7.79
CA ALA A 706 23.00 31.78 8.83
C ALA A 706 22.04 31.63 10.02
N PHE A 707 22.48 32.07 11.21
CA PHE A 707 21.64 32.10 12.42
C PHE A 707 22.01 33.33 13.26
N ASP A 708 21.26 34.43 13.11
CA ASP A 708 21.57 35.71 13.74
C ASP A 708 20.28 36.56 13.89
N THR A 709 20.41 37.79 14.40
CA THR A 709 19.34 38.76 14.50
C THR A 709 18.96 39.34 13.13
N HIS A 710 17.71 39.83 13.02
CA HIS A 710 17.24 40.48 11.79
C HIS A 710 18.19 41.56 11.24
N GLU A 711 18.70 42.46 12.14
CA GLU A 711 19.58 43.55 11.77
C GLU A 711 20.91 43.09 11.19
N ASN A 712 21.48 42.00 11.73
CA ASN A 712 22.73 41.42 11.26
C ASN A 712 22.55 40.69 9.92
N LEU A 713 21.44 39.94 9.78
CA LEU A 713 21.13 39.20 8.55
C LEU A 713 20.90 40.13 7.36
N ILE A 714 20.19 41.24 7.56
CA ILE A 714 20.03 42.27 6.49
C ILE A 714 21.38 42.82 6.02
N LYS A 715 22.36 42.94 6.90
CA LYS A 715 23.66 43.49 6.55
C LYS A 715 24.60 42.46 5.91
N ASN A 716 24.55 41.21 6.34
CA ASN A 716 25.61 40.24 6.12
C ASN A 716 25.18 38.98 5.36
N ASN A 717 23.89 38.71 5.21
CA ASN A 717 23.43 37.48 4.57
C ASN A 717 22.72 37.73 3.25
N ALA A 718 23.30 37.24 2.14
CA ALA A 718 22.79 37.48 0.80
C ALA A 718 21.42 36.87 0.54
N ILE A 719 21.17 35.64 1.03
CA ILE A 719 19.89 34.89 0.85
C ILE A 719 18.77 35.64 1.59
N TYR A 720 19.04 36.09 2.82
CA TYR A 720 18.05 36.82 3.61
C TYR A 720 17.73 38.17 2.98
N GLN A 721 18.76 38.90 2.45
CA GLN A 721 18.57 40.16 1.73
C GLN A 721 17.74 39.98 0.47
N GLU A 722 17.97 38.92 -0.31
CA GLU A 722 17.20 38.64 -1.52
C GLU A 722 15.71 38.39 -1.17
N ILE A 723 15.45 37.55 -0.18
CA ILE A 723 14.06 37.26 0.29
C ILE A 723 13.40 38.55 0.79
N TYR A 724 14.09 39.35 1.59
CA TYR A 724 13.58 40.61 2.16
C TYR A 724 13.27 41.64 1.06
N ASN A 725 14.20 41.89 0.15
CA ASN A 725 14.04 42.86 -0.93
C ASN A 725 12.92 42.44 -1.91
N SER A 726 12.84 41.15 -2.25
CA SER A 726 11.76 40.64 -3.12
C SER A 726 10.35 40.85 -2.54
N GLN A 727 10.25 40.86 -1.21
CA GLN A 727 8.98 41.09 -0.53
C GLN A 727 8.65 42.58 -0.38
N LEU A 728 9.65 43.45 -0.26
CA LEU A 728 9.47 44.90 -0.26
C LEU A 728 9.05 45.42 -1.64
N GLU A 729 9.67 44.92 -2.71
CA GLU A 729 9.33 45.31 -4.10
C GLU A 729 7.93 44.84 -4.49
N GLY A 730 7.50 43.64 -4.03
CA GLY A 730 6.14 43.14 -4.26
C GLY A 730 5.04 43.85 -3.47
N SER A 731 5.35 44.54 -2.37
CA SER A 731 4.39 45.30 -1.58
C SER A 731 4.16 46.72 -2.12
N GLY A 732 5.02 47.22 -3.01
CA GLY A 732 4.93 48.57 -3.55
C GLY A 732 3.85 48.81 -4.59
N ASP A 733 3.21 47.79 -5.12
CA ASP A 733 2.27 47.88 -6.26
C ASP A 733 0.77 47.84 -5.89
N PHE A 734 0.42 47.63 -4.60
CA PHE A 734 -0.97 47.45 -4.18
C PHE A 734 -1.53 48.58 -3.29
N ASP A 735 -0.76 49.58 -2.88
CA ASP A 735 -1.17 50.66 -1.98
C ASP A 735 -1.11 52.09 -2.56
N GLN A 736 -1.21 52.27 -3.88
CA GLN A 736 -1.50 53.58 -4.48
C GLN A 736 -3.01 53.73 -4.69
N PRO A 737 -3.71 54.62 -3.95
CA PRO A 737 -5.07 54.95 -4.27
C PRO A 737 -5.11 55.72 -5.60
N ALA A 738 -5.92 55.24 -6.54
CA ALA A 738 -6.26 55.95 -7.79
C ALA A 738 -7.04 57.23 -7.56
#